data_c80f27968fbf3fea1fe9ceb41a03caf1
#
_entry.id   c80f27968fbf3fea1fe9ceb41a03caf1
#
_cell.length_a   1.000
_cell.length_b   1.000
_cell.length_c   1.000
_cell.angle_alpha   90.00
_cell.angle_beta   90.00
_cell.angle_gamma   90.00
#
_symmetry.space_group_name_H-M   'P 1'
#
loop_
_entity.id
_entity.type
_entity.pdbx_description
1 polymer ?
#
loop_
_entity_poly.entity_id
_entity_poly.type
_entity_poly.pdbx_seq_one_letter_code
_entity_poly.pdbx_strand_id
1 'polypeptide(L)'
;MRERDDEVAVKATEEQAGARDAFTTGHDLALVAGAGTGKTSTLVMMGSATRRRGMYIAFNRPIAQEAKARFGSNVHCSTSHGLAYRGLAHPFRDRLNNTRHMPLWRTAQLLGIQRELAVGRRRLKATTLAHLVMEMVRHFCYSTDQQIAARHLGTVNGLDEAGQQYVAQCLLPRARWAWDDICSPHGTLPFKHDHYLKMWALTRPRLHADYILLDEAQDTNPVLEEIFLAQQAQRVCVGDPSQQIYEWRHAKDIMSAFPGTRMELTQSFRFGPAIADVANHWLRAATSSMRLTGHSAEPSELTGVDVPDAVLCRNNADALAEVLRFLDQNVPVALVGGGKPLLHIAKAAIDLQAGRRTSHHDLALFSSWGEVQEYAEQDSAAADLSAIVDIVDTYGPHQIIRTVERMSDEEQARVVVSTVHKAKGREWNRVRIGAGFNPPDDDTKRAVHPALARLVYVAVTRARTQLDTTGIRRLQTRCTTATAHTTPEGIPLARLPLTDQLEYPRSPMSTFLARHLPHPERVIASYLQHIQDLPHPVQPLNERRPDYAALGHTIDYRLRLELGDDPGEAAQAGVDIIGSNLPLEGAPDPAVRANLHTLGNTVLERLRAHLTDLHRRLDDDELTRLCFITGFFEALYRNGTFPRRRNLLAQADEHTTLNSLIDAVPAYVLDDIREQMDLAYRPFAPLRALPAHQRVCGPAFAGSADVKADADFIADGLLIDCKARTQPHHLGRKQVLQLAGYLLLDYDDRYAIRKVGFYLSRQGALISWDVPHFLDMLGARKSLAHTRTALRNHLRRRR
;
A
#
# COMPACT_ATOMS: atom_id res chain seq x y z
N MET A 1 15.52 19.54 -56.00
CA MET A 1 14.53 18.47 -56.09
C MET A 1 14.79 17.58 -54.89
N ARG A 2 14.07 17.78 -53.80
CA ARG A 2 14.18 16.96 -52.58
C ARG A 2 13.09 15.90 -52.68
N GLU A 3 13.50 14.65 -52.70
CA GLU A 3 12.63 13.49 -52.59
C GLU A 3 11.79 13.63 -51.31
N ARG A 4 10.47 13.61 -51.47
CA ARG A 4 9.55 13.44 -50.37
C ARG A 4 9.57 11.95 -50.06
N ASP A 5 10.06 11.62 -48.87
CA ASP A 5 9.83 10.31 -48.30
C ASP A 5 8.33 10.04 -48.29
N ASP A 6 7.91 9.05 -49.04
CA ASP A 6 6.55 8.51 -49.02
C ASP A 6 6.33 7.84 -47.66
N GLU A 7 5.83 8.60 -46.69
CA GLU A 7 5.30 8.08 -45.46
C GLU A 7 4.12 7.17 -45.80
N VAL A 8 4.31 5.87 -45.69
CA VAL A 8 3.24 4.87 -45.91
C VAL A 8 2.09 5.24 -44.97
N ALA A 9 1.04 5.80 -45.51
CA ALA A 9 -0.15 6.19 -44.79
C ALA A 9 -0.72 4.93 -44.08
N VAL A 10 -0.51 4.80 -42.80
CA VAL A 10 -1.05 3.68 -41.99
C VAL A 10 -2.57 3.69 -42.16
N LYS A 11 -3.12 2.66 -42.78
CA LYS A 11 -4.56 2.52 -43.00
C LYS A 11 -5.29 2.48 -41.65
N ALA A 12 -6.30 3.35 -41.49
CA ALA A 12 -7.13 3.36 -40.29
C ALA A 12 -7.76 1.97 -40.03
N THR A 13 -7.78 1.53 -38.78
CA THR A 13 -8.52 0.31 -38.41
C THR A 13 -10.03 0.55 -38.52
N GLU A 14 -10.80 -0.55 -38.56
CA GLU A 14 -12.27 -0.46 -38.52
C GLU A 14 -12.76 0.25 -37.24
N GLU A 15 -12.12 -0.02 -36.10
CA GLU A 15 -12.44 0.64 -34.81
C GLU A 15 -12.19 2.16 -34.90
N GLN A 16 -11.08 2.59 -35.50
CA GLN A 16 -10.76 4.00 -35.66
C GLN A 16 -11.72 4.69 -36.66
N ALA A 17 -12.05 4.00 -37.72
CA ALA A 17 -13.03 4.51 -38.71
C ALA A 17 -14.42 4.63 -38.08
N GLY A 18 -14.88 3.60 -37.35
CA GLY A 18 -16.14 3.62 -36.62
C GLY A 18 -16.21 4.74 -35.59
N ALA A 19 -15.11 4.98 -34.87
CA ALA A 19 -15.02 6.08 -33.90
C ALA A 19 -15.11 7.46 -34.55
N ARG A 20 -14.45 7.64 -35.69
CA ARG A 20 -14.59 8.86 -36.54
C ARG A 20 -16.03 9.08 -37.02
N ASP A 21 -16.68 8.03 -37.48
CA ASP A 21 -18.04 8.10 -38.00
C ASP A 21 -19.05 8.42 -36.89
N ALA A 22 -18.89 7.78 -35.72
CA ALA A 22 -19.68 8.12 -34.55
C ALA A 22 -19.48 9.57 -34.06
N PHE A 23 -18.25 10.11 -34.15
CA PHE A 23 -18.00 11.52 -33.85
C PHE A 23 -18.78 12.48 -34.75
N THR A 24 -18.96 12.15 -36.03
CA THR A 24 -19.68 13.02 -36.97
C THR A 24 -21.17 13.15 -36.66
N THR A 25 -21.75 12.25 -35.88
CA THR A 25 -23.14 12.32 -35.41
C THR A 25 -23.41 13.44 -34.41
N GLY A 26 -22.37 14.01 -33.78
CA GLY A 26 -22.48 15.13 -32.84
C GLY A 26 -22.75 14.71 -31.42
N HIS A 27 -22.84 13.40 -31.11
CA HIS A 27 -23.01 12.89 -29.75
C HIS A 27 -21.68 12.80 -28.98
N ASP A 28 -21.78 12.84 -27.66
CA ASP A 28 -20.63 12.65 -26.79
C ASP A 28 -20.07 11.23 -26.90
N LEU A 29 -18.74 11.09 -26.85
CA LEU A 29 -18.05 9.80 -27.01
C LEU A 29 -17.02 9.57 -25.93
N ALA A 30 -16.93 8.32 -25.45
CA ALA A 30 -15.85 7.81 -24.62
C ALA A 30 -15.08 6.72 -25.39
N LEU A 31 -13.83 6.98 -25.75
CA LEU A 31 -12.98 6.01 -26.42
C LEU A 31 -12.06 5.33 -25.42
N VAL A 32 -12.36 4.09 -25.08
CA VAL A 32 -11.51 3.25 -24.24
C VAL A 32 -10.43 2.65 -25.13
N ALA A 33 -9.23 3.16 -25.00
CA ALA A 33 -8.16 2.89 -25.97
C ALA A 33 -6.92 2.36 -25.25
N GLY A 34 -6.56 1.13 -25.52
CA GLY A 34 -5.42 0.47 -24.87
C GLY A 34 -4.05 1.06 -25.22
N ALA A 35 -3.00 0.46 -24.67
CA ALA A 35 -1.63 0.92 -24.91
C ALA A 35 -1.24 0.79 -26.39
N GLY A 36 -0.78 1.88 -27.00
CA GLY A 36 -0.28 1.88 -28.37
C GLY A 36 -1.36 1.83 -29.47
N THR A 37 -2.64 1.98 -29.15
CA THR A 37 -3.76 1.84 -30.12
C THR A 37 -4.00 3.08 -30.98
N GLY A 38 -3.12 4.06 -30.95
CA GLY A 38 -3.23 5.24 -31.80
C GLY A 38 -4.29 6.24 -31.33
N LYS A 39 -4.48 6.44 -30.01
CA LYS A 39 -5.41 7.40 -29.41
C LYS A 39 -5.39 8.75 -30.10
N THR A 40 -4.24 9.42 -30.11
CA THR A 40 -4.07 10.75 -30.70
C THR A 40 -4.33 10.76 -32.21
N SER A 41 -3.93 9.71 -32.94
CA SER A 41 -4.21 9.56 -34.37
C SER A 41 -5.70 9.49 -34.68
N THR A 42 -6.46 8.77 -33.85
CA THR A 42 -7.92 8.69 -33.94
C THR A 42 -8.57 10.06 -33.71
N LEU A 43 -8.11 10.81 -32.70
CA LEU A 43 -8.60 12.16 -32.44
C LEU A 43 -8.26 13.11 -33.61
N VAL A 44 -7.08 12.98 -34.23
CA VAL A 44 -6.71 13.75 -35.45
C VAL A 44 -7.64 13.42 -36.60
N MET A 45 -7.96 12.13 -36.83
CA MET A 45 -8.94 11.74 -37.87
C MET A 45 -10.32 12.33 -37.63
N MET A 46 -10.79 12.37 -36.37
CA MET A 46 -12.04 13.04 -36.02
C MET A 46 -12.02 14.53 -36.33
N GLY A 47 -10.95 15.24 -35.93
CA GLY A 47 -10.78 16.67 -36.23
C GLY A 47 -10.72 16.97 -37.71
N SER A 48 -10.16 16.06 -38.49
CA SER A 48 -10.08 16.19 -39.96
C SER A 48 -11.40 15.87 -40.69
N ALA A 49 -12.31 15.13 -40.04
CA ALA A 49 -13.60 14.75 -40.63
C ALA A 49 -14.64 15.90 -40.59
N THR A 50 -14.33 17.03 -39.97
CA THR A 50 -15.27 18.15 -39.85
C THR A 50 -14.59 19.52 -40.02
N ARG A 51 -15.37 20.52 -40.40
CA ARG A 51 -14.93 21.91 -40.40
C ARG A 51 -15.33 22.69 -39.15
N ARG A 52 -16.03 22.06 -38.22
CA ARG A 52 -16.41 22.65 -36.93
C ARG A 52 -15.16 23.06 -36.17
N ARG A 53 -15.27 24.06 -35.27
CA ARG A 53 -14.16 24.50 -34.42
C ARG A 53 -13.97 23.52 -33.28
N GLY A 54 -12.81 22.89 -33.22
CA GLY A 54 -12.43 21.94 -32.18
C GLY A 54 -11.47 22.52 -31.15
N MET A 55 -11.49 21.95 -29.98
CA MET A 55 -10.48 22.16 -28.96
C MET A 55 -9.91 20.81 -28.53
N TYR A 56 -8.59 20.65 -28.65
CA TYR A 56 -7.88 19.47 -28.15
C TYR A 56 -7.14 19.83 -26.86
N ILE A 57 -7.45 19.11 -25.80
CA ILE A 57 -6.84 19.29 -24.47
C ILE A 57 -5.88 18.13 -24.23
N ALA A 58 -4.58 18.45 -24.27
CA ALA A 58 -3.51 17.50 -24.03
C ALA A 58 -3.11 17.42 -22.56
N PHE A 59 -2.58 16.27 -22.15
CA PHE A 59 -2.06 16.06 -20.79
C PHE A 59 -0.84 16.95 -20.50
N ASN A 60 0.06 17.14 -21.45
CA ASN A 60 1.26 17.98 -21.29
C ASN A 60 1.61 18.79 -22.54
N ARG A 61 2.58 19.71 -22.39
CA ARG A 61 2.98 20.63 -23.45
C ARG A 61 3.60 19.95 -24.67
N PRO A 62 4.52 18.96 -24.55
CA PRO A 62 5.04 18.23 -25.71
C PRO A 62 3.94 17.60 -26.55
N ILE A 63 2.99 16.89 -25.94
CA ILE A 63 1.84 16.28 -26.63
C ILE A 63 0.99 17.34 -27.33
N ALA A 64 0.74 18.49 -26.68
CA ALA A 64 0.00 19.59 -27.31
C ALA A 64 0.72 20.16 -28.53
N GLN A 65 2.05 20.24 -28.50
CA GLN A 65 2.86 20.72 -29.62
C GLN A 65 2.87 19.74 -30.80
N GLU A 66 3.04 18.45 -30.52
CA GLU A 66 2.94 17.39 -31.52
C GLU A 66 1.55 17.36 -32.17
N ALA A 67 0.50 17.39 -31.33
CA ALA A 67 -0.88 17.45 -31.81
C ALA A 67 -1.14 18.66 -32.73
N LYS A 68 -0.60 19.83 -32.36
CA LYS A 68 -0.73 21.03 -33.18
C LYS A 68 -0.13 20.89 -34.60
N ALA A 69 0.92 20.08 -34.75
CA ALA A 69 1.52 19.81 -36.07
C ALA A 69 0.67 18.83 -36.89
N ARG A 70 -0.20 18.04 -36.26
CA ARG A 70 -0.99 16.96 -36.88
C ARG A 70 -2.45 17.35 -37.14
N PHE A 71 -3.04 18.20 -36.28
CA PHE A 71 -4.40 18.68 -36.45
C PHE A 71 -4.48 19.79 -37.51
N GLY A 72 -5.64 19.89 -38.17
CA GLY A 72 -5.95 21.01 -39.07
C GLY A 72 -6.14 22.33 -38.30
N SER A 73 -6.18 23.43 -39.04
CA SER A 73 -6.34 24.79 -38.49
C SER A 73 -7.67 25.03 -37.76
N ASN A 74 -8.65 24.15 -37.95
CA ASN A 74 -9.93 24.19 -37.29
C ASN A 74 -9.86 23.68 -35.81
N VAL A 75 -8.74 23.08 -35.38
CA VAL A 75 -8.57 22.55 -34.01
C VAL A 75 -7.55 23.33 -33.23
N HIS A 76 -7.96 23.92 -32.12
CA HIS A 76 -7.07 24.59 -31.20
C HIS A 76 -6.47 23.61 -30.22
N CYS A 77 -5.16 23.31 -30.28
CA CYS A 77 -4.45 22.41 -29.38
C CYS A 77 -3.83 23.16 -28.21
N SER A 78 -4.13 22.72 -27.00
CA SER A 78 -3.59 23.30 -25.76
C SER A 78 -3.57 22.28 -24.63
N THR A 79 -2.86 22.60 -23.54
CA THR A 79 -3.06 21.92 -22.25
C THR A 79 -4.09 22.67 -21.42
N SER A 80 -4.65 22.04 -20.38
CA SER A 80 -5.54 22.70 -19.41
C SER A 80 -4.88 23.94 -18.80
N HIS A 81 -3.61 23.82 -18.40
CA HIS A 81 -2.80 24.94 -17.92
C HIS A 81 -2.61 26.03 -18.96
N GLY A 82 -2.45 25.69 -20.23
CA GLY A 82 -2.34 26.64 -21.33
C GLY A 82 -3.63 27.43 -21.56
N LEU A 83 -4.80 26.79 -21.41
CA LEU A 83 -6.11 27.44 -21.44
C LEU A 83 -6.30 28.39 -20.27
N ALA A 84 -6.03 27.90 -19.04
CA ALA A 84 -6.13 28.71 -17.83
C ALA A 84 -5.16 29.91 -17.83
N TYR A 85 -3.95 29.73 -18.36
CA TYR A 85 -2.96 30.80 -18.49
C TYR A 85 -3.48 31.94 -19.35
N ARG A 86 -4.04 31.65 -20.53
CA ARG A 86 -4.64 32.65 -21.41
C ARG A 86 -5.88 33.32 -20.82
N GLY A 87 -6.68 32.56 -20.05
CA GLY A 87 -7.90 33.08 -19.45
C GLY A 87 -7.68 33.96 -18.23
N LEU A 88 -6.63 33.74 -17.45
CA LEU A 88 -6.50 34.39 -16.15
C LEU A 88 -5.07 34.78 -15.75
N ALA A 89 -4.04 34.06 -16.20
CA ALA A 89 -2.74 34.13 -15.57
C ALA A 89 -1.84 35.29 -16.05
N HIS A 90 -2.28 36.12 -17.00
CA HIS A 90 -1.48 37.24 -17.51
C HIS A 90 -0.99 38.18 -16.40
N PRO A 91 -1.79 38.59 -15.41
CA PRO A 91 -1.34 39.44 -14.31
C PRO A 91 -0.30 38.78 -13.39
N PHE A 92 -0.15 37.46 -13.43
CA PHE A 92 0.75 36.67 -12.60
C PHE A 92 2.05 36.24 -13.30
N ARG A 93 2.29 36.77 -14.53
CA ARG A 93 3.45 36.37 -15.35
C ARG A 93 4.77 36.53 -14.62
N ASP A 94 4.95 37.63 -13.93
CA ASP A 94 6.21 37.92 -13.20
C ASP A 94 6.41 36.97 -12.03
N ARG A 95 5.33 36.57 -11.36
CA ARG A 95 5.36 35.58 -10.30
C ARG A 95 5.68 34.17 -10.83
N LEU A 96 5.16 33.81 -11.99
CA LEU A 96 5.45 32.52 -12.66
C LEU A 96 6.91 32.43 -13.14
N ASN A 97 7.46 33.55 -13.61
CA ASN A 97 8.84 33.62 -14.08
C ASN A 97 9.85 33.67 -12.93
N ASN A 98 9.41 34.03 -11.70
CA ASN A 98 10.24 34.03 -10.52
C ASN A 98 10.39 32.62 -9.96
N THR A 99 11.26 31.82 -10.54
CA THR A 99 11.52 30.41 -10.17
C THR A 99 12.42 30.26 -8.95
N ARG A 100 12.73 31.34 -8.23
CA ARG A 100 13.58 31.27 -7.02
C ARG A 100 12.93 30.34 -6.00
N HIS A 101 13.67 29.34 -5.62
CA HIS A 101 13.26 28.42 -4.56
C HIS A 101 13.13 29.20 -3.24
N MET A 102 11.92 29.24 -2.66
CA MET A 102 11.69 29.83 -1.35
C MET A 102 11.92 28.76 -0.28
N PRO A 103 12.88 28.96 0.65
CA PRO A 103 13.11 28.02 1.74
C PRO A 103 11.90 27.97 2.68
N LEU A 104 11.62 26.81 3.27
CA LEU A 104 10.47 26.62 4.17
C LEU A 104 10.50 27.55 5.39
N TRP A 105 11.68 27.92 5.90
CA TRP A 105 11.76 28.89 7.01
C TRP A 105 11.23 30.28 6.61
N ARG A 106 11.45 30.68 5.34
CA ARG A 106 10.91 31.94 4.83
C ARG A 106 9.43 31.87 4.61
N THR A 107 8.93 30.72 4.08
CA THR A 107 7.50 30.44 3.98
C THR A 107 6.82 30.49 5.36
N ALA A 108 7.43 29.86 6.38
CA ALA A 108 6.92 29.91 7.76
C ALA A 108 6.82 31.35 8.28
N GLN A 109 7.84 32.17 8.01
CA GLN A 109 7.85 33.59 8.42
C GLN A 109 6.72 34.37 7.75
N LEU A 110 6.50 34.18 6.44
CA LEU A 110 5.42 34.84 5.70
C LEU A 110 4.03 34.40 6.19
N LEU A 111 3.86 33.11 6.52
CA LEU A 111 2.63 32.55 7.09
C LEU A 111 2.41 32.94 8.57
N GLY A 112 3.32 33.71 9.19
CA GLY A 112 3.24 34.07 10.60
C GLY A 112 3.42 32.89 11.55
N ILE A 113 4.06 31.80 11.09
CA ILE A 113 4.34 30.61 11.89
C ILE A 113 5.72 30.76 12.55
N GLN A 114 5.71 31.25 13.79
CA GLN A 114 6.96 31.55 14.52
C GLN A 114 7.33 30.47 15.55
N ARG A 115 6.37 29.64 15.94
CA ARG A 115 6.55 28.65 17.01
C ARG A 115 6.19 27.23 16.54
N GLU A 116 6.76 26.26 17.22
CA GLU A 116 6.36 24.87 17.07
C GLU A 116 4.92 24.65 17.56
N LEU A 117 4.20 23.73 16.94
CA LEU A 117 2.89 23.27 17.40
C LEU A 117 3.07 21.95 18.17
N ALA A 118 2.64 21.94 19.41
CA ALA A 118 2.60 20.72 20.21
C ALA A 118 1.31 19.93 19.88
N VAL A 119 1.45 18.63 19.59
CA VAL A 119 0.34 17.72 19.37
C VAL A 119 0.60 16.48 20.22
N GLY A 120 -0.05 16.40 21.38
CA GLY A 120 0.31 15.43 22.41
C GLY A 120 1.77 15.60 22.84
N ARG A 121 2.56 14.53 22.76
CA ARG A 121 4.01 14.56 23.03
C ARG A 121 4.86 15.01 21.84
N ARG A 122 4.27 15.12 20.67
CA ARG A 122 4.97 15.47 19.42
C ARG A 122 5.03 16.98 19.23
N ARG A 123 6.06 17.47 18.54
CA ARG A 123 6.23 18.88 18.22
C ARG A 123 6.53 19.05 16.74
N LEU A 124 5.64 19.77 16.05
CA LEU A 124 5.80 20.14 14.66
C LEU A 124 6.58 21.45 14.56
N LYS A 125 7.73 21.45 13.89
CA LYS A 125 8.53 22.66 13.64
C LYS A 125 7.76 23.63 12.75
N ALA A 126 8.08 24.93 12.86
CA ALA A 126 7.49 25.97 12.02
C ALA A 126 7.65 25.67 10.51
N THR A 127 8.78 25.12 10.09
CA THR A 127 9.04 24.71 8.68
C THR A 127 8.13 23.59 8.22
N THR A 128 7.87 22.60 9.07
CA THR A 128 6.92 21.49 8.79
C THR A 128 5.50 22.04 8.69
N LEU A 129 5.09 22.92 9.61
CA LEU A 129 3.76 23.54 9.57
C LEU A 129 3.57 24.37 8.29
N ALA A 130 4.59 25.12 7.88
CA ALA A 130 4.56 25.88 6.63
C ALA A 130 4.43 24.95 5.40
N HIS A 131 5.14 23.82 5.39
CA HIS A 131 4.98 22.81 4.36
C HIS A 131 3.55 22.27 4.31
N LEU A 132 2.98 21.88 5.46
CA LEU A 132 1.61 21.36 5.57
C LEU A 132 0.57 22.39 5.10
N VAL A 133 0.76 23.68 5.41
CA VAL A 133 -0.11 24.75 4.88
C VAL A 133 -0.07 24.78 3.36
N MET A 134 1.12 24.72 2.75
CA MET A 134 1.26 24.74 1.29
C MET A 134 0.71 23.46 0.65
N GLU A 135 0.80 22.32 1.35
CA GLU A 135 0.16 21.06 0.91
C GLU A 135 -1.37 21.16 0.98
N MET A 136 -1.94 21.77 2.02
CA MET A 136 -3.39 22.05 2.06
C MET A 136 -3.84 22.88 0.86
N VAL A 137 -3.10 23.91 0.49
CA VAL A 137 -3.36 24.70 -0.72
C VAL A 137 -3.23 23.86 -1.97
N ARG A 138 -2.22 22.99 -2.06
CA ARG A 138 -2.03 22.07 -3.20
C ARG A 138 -3.19 21.10 -3.34
N HIS A 139 -3.63 20.45 -2.27
CA HIS A 139 -4.78 19.51 -2.30
C HIS A 139 -6.08 20.23 -2.67
N PHE A 140 -6.26 21.45 -2.18
CA PHE A 140 -7.38 22.29 -2.60
C PHE A 140 -7.34 22.58 -4.12
N CYS A 141 -6.17 22.84 -4.68
CA CYS A 141 -6.02 23.06 -6.12
C CYS A 141 -6.39 21.83 -6.96
N TYR A 142 -6.36 20.63 -6.39
CA TYR A 142 -6.79 19.39 -7.06
C TYR A 142 -8.23 18.97 -6.74
N SER A 143 -8.92 19.70 -5.87
CA SER A 143 -10.32 19.41 -5.49
C SER A 143 -11.31 20.25 -6.28
N THR A 144 -12.58 19.83 -6.33
CA THR A 144 -13.71 20.62 -6.88
C THR A 144 -14.25 21.63 -5.86
N ASP A 145 -13.71 21.68 -4.65
CA ASP A 145 -14.18 22.56 -3.59
C ASP A 145 -14.04 24.04 -3.96
N GLN A 146 -14.96 24.84 -3.45
CA GLN A 146 -14.94 26.28 -3.67
C GLN A 146 -14.06 27.02 -2.68
N GLN A 147 -13.74 26.40 -1.52
CA GLN A 147 -12.96 26.98 -0.44
C GLN A 147 -12.06 25.93 0.22
N ILE A 148 -10.94 26.39 0.79
CA ILE A 148 -10.07 25.50 1.56
C ILE A 148 -10.76 25.07 2.86
N ALA A 149 -10.75 23.78 3.12
CA ALA A 149 -11.32 23.14 4.30
C ALA A 149 -10.30 22.24 4.99
N ALA A 150 -10.57 21.82 6.22
CA ALA A 150 -9.69 20.97 7.03
C ALA A 150 -9.32 19.65 6.32
N ARG A 151 -10.23 19.08 5.52
CA ARG A 151 -9.99 17.85 4.75
C ARG A 151 -8.89 17.95 3.69
N HIS A 152 -8.42 19.15 3.36
CA HIS A 152 -7.30 19.35 2.45
C HIS A 152 -5.94 19.12 3.13
N LEU A 153 -5.89 18.95 4.46
CA LEU A 153 -4.70 18.42 5.10
C LEU A 153 -4.59 16.93 4.75
N GLY A 154 -3.55 16.57 4.02
CA GLY A 154 -3.22 15.16 3.76
C GLY A 154 -2.86 14.43 5.06
N THR A 155 -2.67 13.11 4.99
CA THR A 155 -2.21 12.33 6.13
C THR A 155 -0.85 12.84 6.61
N VAL A 156 -0.76 13.17 7.89
CA VAL A 156 0.49 13.56 8.53
C VAL A 156 0.97 12.34 9.32
N ASN A 157 1.98 11.66 8.77
CA ASN A 157 2.50 10.43 9.34
C ASN A 157 2.90 10.63 10.81
N GLY A 158 2.50 9.71 11.67
CA GLY A 158 2.78 9.77 13.09
C GLY A 158 1.75 10.54 13.93
N LEU A 159 0.66 11.07 13.34
CA LEU A 159 -0.47 11.61 14.08
C LEU A 159 -1.65 10.64 14.02
N ASP A 160 -2.37 10.54 15.12
CA ASP A 160 -3.68 9.92 15.19
C ASP A 160 -4.77 10.83 14.58
N GLU A 161 -5.98 10.34 14.47
CA GLU A 161 -7.09 11.07 13.86
C GLU A 161 -7.39 12.37 14.60
N ALA A 162 -7.35 12.36 15.95
CA ALA A 162 -7.56 13.56 16.77
C ALA A 162 -6.45 14.59 16.57
N GLY A 163 -5.19 14.15 16.54
CA GLY A 163 -4.04 15.01 16.25
C GLY A 163 -4.08 15.56 14.82
N GLN A 164 -4.50 14.73 13.87
CA GLN A 164 -4.70 15.12 12.48
C GLN A 164 -5.76 16.24 12.36
N GLN A 165 -6.92 16.05 13.00
CA GLN A 165 -8.00 17.04 13.03
C GLN A 165 -7.56 18.33 13.72
N TYR A 166 -6.86 18.22 14.85
CA TYR A 166 -6.34 19.38 15.58
C TYR A 166 -5.38 20.19 14.73
N VAL A 167 -4.41 19.56 14.08
CA VAL A 167 -3.45 20.23 13.16
C VAL A 167 -4.20 20.88 12.01
N ALA A 168 -5.16 20.18 11.40
CA ALA A 168 -5.95 20.72 10.31
C ALA A 168 -6.69 22.00 10.70
N GLN A 169 -7.32 22.03 11.87
CA GLN A 169 -8.02 23.23 12.38
C GLN A 169 -7.05 24.37 12.69
N CYS A 170 -5.91 24.07 13.30
CA CYS A 170 -4.87 25.09 13.59
C CYS A 170 -4.29 25.72 12.31
N LEU A 171 -4.14 24.94 11.23
CA LEU A 171 -3.53 25.41 9.99
C LEU A 171 -4.53 26.03 9.01
N LEU A 172 -5.83 25.73 9.12
CA LEU A 172 -6.87 26.17 8.19
C LEU A 172 -6.89 27.69 7.97
N PRO A 173 -6.80 28.56 9.02
CA PRO A 173 -6.78 30.01 8.81
C PRO A 173 -5.56 30.46 7.99
N ARG A 174 -4.39 29.83 8.22
CA ARG A 174 -3.15 30.12 7.51
C ARG A 174 -3.20 29.62 6.06
N ALA A 175 -3.83 28.50 5.82
CA ALA A 175 -4.03 27.98 4.47
C ALA A 175 -4.96 28.86 3.65
N ARG A 176 -6.01 29.43 4.25
CA ARG A 176 -6.89 30.41 3.63
C ARG A 176 -6.13 31.71 3.32
N TRP A 177 -5.40 32.24 4.28
CA TRP A 177 -4.56 33.42 4.05
C TRP A 177 -3.53 33.17 2.93
N ALA A 178 -2.88 31.98 2.93
CA ALA A 178 -1.94 31.61 1.88
C ALA A 178 -2.60 31.59 0.50
N TRP A 179 -3.83 31.10 0.41
CA TRP A 179 -4.59 31.11 -0.83
C TRP A 179 -4.93 32.54 -1.28
N ASP A 180 -5.32 33.40 -0.36
CA ASP A 180 -5.62 34.81 -0.66
C ASP A 180 -4.36 35.55 -1.15
N ASP A 181 -3.19 35.36 -0.51
CA ASP A 181 -1.89 35.85 -0.98
C ASP A 181 -1.55 35.32 -2.38
N ILE A 182 -1.76 34.03 -2.63
CA ILE A 182 -1.54 33.38 -3.92
C ILE A 182 -2.45 33.98 -5.00
N CYS A 183 -3.69 34.29 -4.69
CA CYS A 183 -4.66 34.91 -5.59
C CYS A 183 -4.36 36.39 -5.89
N SER A 184 -3.49 37.03 -5.13
CA SER A 184 -3.07 38.42 -5.38
C SER A 184 -1.96 38.47 -6.43
N PRO A 185 -2.02 39.31 -7.45
CA PRO A 185 -0.89 39.55 -8.37
C PRO A 185 0.39 39.99 -7.68
N HIS A 186 0.27 40.64 -6.53
CA HIS A 186 1.38 41.13 -5.70
C HIS A 186 1.69 40.22 -4.51
N GLY A 187 1.13 39.03 -4.43
CA GLY A 187 1.38 38.07 -3.35
C GLY A 187 2.84 37.65 -3.28
N THR A 188 3.24 37.24 -2.09
CA THR A 188 4.64 36.98 -1.74
C THR A 188 4.99 35.49 -1.73
N LEU A 189 3.99 34.60 -1.56
CA LEU A 189 4.20 33.15 -1.57
C LEU A 189 4.49 32.63 -2.98
N PRO A 190 5.19 31.49 -3.13
CA PRO A 190 5.47 30.89 -4.43
C PRO A 190 4.21 30.64 -5.24
N PHE A 191 4.19 31.12 -6.48
CA PHE A 191 3.07 30.94 -7.41
C PHE A 191 3.36 29.80 -8.39
N LYS A 192 2.45 28.83 -8.50
CA LYS A 192 2.62 27.62 -9.32
C LYS A 192 1.51 27.50 -10.37
N HIS A 193 1.74 26.64 -11.34
CA HIS A 193 0.79 26.40 -12.44
C HIS A 193 -0.57 25.90 -11.96
N ASP A 194 -0.61 25.07 -10.92
CA ASP A 194 -1.88 24.55 -10.39
C ASP A 194 -2.74 25.64 -9.73
N HIS A 195 -2.11 26.71 -9.22
CA HIS A 195 -2.83 27.81 -8.58
C HIS A 195 -3.74 28.53 -9.58
N TYR A 196 -3.21 28.97 -10.72
CA TYR A 196 -4.04 29.67 -11.72
C TYR A 196 -5.03 28.73 -12.43
N LEU A 197 -4.72 27.42 -12.52
CA LEU A 197 -5.67 26.45 -13.02
C LEU A 197 -6.89 26.39 -12.10
N LYS A 198 -6.66 26.30 -10.77
CA LYS A 198 -7.73 26.33 -9.77
C LYS A 198 -8.52 27.64 -9.78
N MET A 199 -7.82 28.78 -9.81
CA MET A 199 -8.46 30.10 -9.91
C MET A 199 -9.35 30.17 -11.15
N TRP A 200 -8.86 29.70 -12.30
CA TRP A 200 -9.64 29.65 -13.53
C TRP A 200 -10.86 28.73 -13.42
N ALA A 201 -10.70 27.56 -12.84
CA ALA A 201 -11.80 26.63 -12.63
C ALA A 201 -12.93 27.23 -11.76
N LEU A 202 -12.55 27.99 -10.72
CA LEU A 202 -13.52 28.68 -9.85
C LEU A 202 -14.36 29.74 -10.60
N THR A 203 -13.89 30.24 -11.77
CA THR A 203 -14.68 31.11 -12.65
C THR A 203 -15.70 30.38 -13.50
N ARG A 204 -15.72 29.02 -13.47
CA ARG A 204 -16.57 28.17 -14.30
C ARG A 204 -16.47 28.52 -15.80
N PRO A 205 -15.28 28.39 -16.40
CA PRO A 205 -15.01 28.88 -17.74
C PRO A 205 -15.84 28.15 -18.80
N ARG A 206 -16.31 28.90 -19.79
CA ARG A 206 -16.89 28.35 -21.02
C ARG A 206 -15.82 28.31 -22.12
N LEU A 207 -15.66 27.13 -22.72
CA LEU A 207 -14.73 26.93 -23.83
C LEU A 207 -15.44 27.21 -25.15
N HIS A 208 -14.88 28.12 -25.95
CA HIS A 208 -15.47 28.52 -27.26
C HIS A 208 -15.08 27.52 -28.35
N ALA A 209 -15.74 26.37 -28.35
CA ALA A 209 -15.56 25.33 -29.37
C ALA A 209 -16.88 24.62 -29.65
N ASP A 210 -17.01 24.04 -30.84
CA ASP A 210 -18.18 23.22 -31.19
C ASP A 210 -18.03 21.79 -30.70
N TYR A 211 -16.76 21.34 -30.46
CA TYR A 211 -16.41 20.07 -29.86
C TYR A 211 -15.09 20.16 -29.07
N ILE A 212 -14.95 19.29 -28.08
CA ILE A 212 -13.76 19.22 -27.19
C ILE A 212 -13.27 17.78 -27.18
N LEU A 213 -11.97 17.61 -27.44
CA LEU A 213 -11.25 16.35 -27.39
C LEU A 213 -10.35 16.36 -26.16
N LEU A 214 -10.60 15.48 -25.20
CA LEU A 214 -9.78 15.30 -23.99
C LEU A 214 -8.95 14.04 -24.12
N ASP A 215 -7.63 14.19 -24.21
CA ASP A 215 -6.68 13.07 -24.28
C ASP A 215 -6.19 12.66 -22.88
N GLU A 216 -5.80 11.38 -22.73
CA GLU A 216 -5.38 10.75 -21.46
C GLU A 216 -6.39 10.99 -20.32
N ALA A 217 -7.66 10.80 -20.63
CA ALA A 217 -8.78 11.14 -19.76
C ALA A 217 -8.74 10.42 -18.38
N GLN A 218 -8.13 9.23 -18.29
CA GLN A 218 -7.97 8.49 -17.05
C GLN A 218 -7.03 9.17 -16.04
N ASP A 219 -6.20 10.13 -16.48
CA ASP A 219 -5.28 10.88 -15.61
C ASP A 219 -5.79 12.30 -15.29
N THR A 220 -7.02 12.59 -15.65
CA THR A 220 -7.63 13.89 -15.45
C THR A 220 -7.86 14.16 -13.98
N ASN A 221 -7.44 15.33 -13.49
CA ASN A 221 -7.73 15.73 -12.14
C ASN A 221 -9.19 16.20 -12.01
N PRO A 222 -9.80 16.13 -10.81
CA PRO A 222 -11.20 16.49 -10.60
C PRO A 222 -11.57 17.90 -11.07
N VAL A 223 -10.63 18.83 -11.03
CA VAL A 223 -10.84 20.23 -11.46
C VAL A 223 -11.06 20.32 -12.98
N LEU A 224 -10.21 19.63 -13.76
CA LEU A 224 -10.36 19.58 -15.21
C LEU A 224 -11.58 18.76 -15.62
N GLU A 225 -11.87 17.68 -14.90
CA GLU A 225 -13.08 16.88 -15.06
C GLU A 225 -14.33 17.75 -14.95
N GLU A 226 -14.46 18.56 -13.87
CA GLU A 226 -15.58 19.47 -13.65
C GLU A 226 -15.71 20.48 -14.81
N ILE A 227 -14.58 21.10 -15.24
CA ILE A 227 -14.57 22.04 -16.35
C ILE A 227 -15.07 21.35 -17.65
N PHE A 228 -14.54 20.15 -17.95
CA PHE A 228 -14.87 19.42 -19.16
C PHE A 228 -16.34 18.98 -19.21
N LEU A 229 -16.84 18.44 -18.09
CA LEU A 229 -18.23 17.99 -17.98
C LEU A 229 -19.26 19.14 -18.03
N ALA A 230 -18.87 20.34 -17.59
CA ALA A 230 -19.74 21.52 -17.60
C ALA A 230 -19.90 22.16 -19.00
N GLN A 231 -19.16 21.71 -20.03
CA GLN A 231 -19.26 22.27 -21.37
C GLN A 231 -20.50 21.77 -22.11
N GLN A 232 -21.08 22.62 -22.95
CA GLN A 232 -22.21 22.30 -23.83
C GLN A 232 -21.78 21.81 -25.22
N ALA A 233 -20.53 22.02 -25.58
CA ALA A 233 -19.93 21.49 -26.82
C ALA A 233 -19.95 19.95 -26.80
N GLN A 234 -19.94 19.31 -27.97
CA GLN A 234 -19.75 17.87 -28.06
C GLN A 234 -18.45 17.48 -27.36
N ARG A 235 -18.50 16.50 -26.47
CA ARG A 235 -17.37 16.07 -25.65
C ARG A 235 -16.89 14.70 -26.09
N VAL A 236 -15.61 14.58 -26.34
CA VAL A 236 -14.96 13.31 -26.64
C VAL A 236 -13.81 13.12 -25.66
N CYS A 237 -13.83 12.06 -24.88
CA CYS A 237 -12.71 11.68 -24.04
C CYS A 237 -12.08 10.38 -24.53
N VAL A 238 -10.75 10.33 -24.55
CA VAL A 238 -10.00 9.13 -24.89
C VAL A 238 -9.02 8.81 -23.78
N GLY A 239 -8.88 7.53 -23.44
CA GLY A 239 -7.97 7.10 -22.41
C GLY A 239 -7.95 5.58 -22.22
N ASP A 240 -7.08 5.13 -21.34
CA ASP A 240 -6.96 3.75 -20.92
C ASP A 240 -7.18 3.63 -19.40
N PRO A 241 -8.38 3.23 -18.93
CA PRO A 241 -8.64 3.05 -17.51
C PRO A 241 -7.66 2.07 -16.82
N SER A 242 -7.10 1.12 -17.59
CA SER A 242 -6.12 0.17 -17.07
C SER A 242 -4.71 0.79 -16.91
N GLN A 243 -4.47 1.99 -17.45
CA GLN A 243 -3.27 2.79 -17.21
C GLN A 243 -3.42 3.82 -16.09
N GLN A 244 -4.54 3.81 -15.38
CA GLN A 244 -4.72 4.63 -14.18
C GLN A 244 -3.90 4.07 -13.02
N ILE A 245 -2.73 4.67 -12.79
CA ILE A 245 -1.79 4.29 -11.71
C ILE A 245 -1.53 5.43 -10.72
N TYR A 246 -2.24 6.56 -10.84
CA TYR A 246 -2.12 7.74 -9.99
C TYR A 246 -3.35 7.92 -9.07
N GLU A 247 -3.96 6.84 -8.59
CA GLU A 247 -5.12 6.88 -7.66
C GLU A 247 -4.84 7.74 -6.42
N TRP A 248 -3.60 7.73 -5.93
CA TRP A 248 -3.13 8.56 -4.81
C TRP A 248 -3.15 10.09 -5.09
N ARG A 249 -3.31 10.52 -6.35
CA ARG A 249 -3.51 11.92 -6.74
C ARG A 249 -4.98 12.31 -6.83
N HIS A 250 -5.91 11.50 -6.32
CA HIS A 250 -7.35 11.69 -6.44
C HIS A 250 -7.86 11.72 -7.89
N ALA A 251 -7.08 11.19 -8.85
CA ALA A 251 -7.54 11.03 -10.21
C ALA A 251 -8.72 10.04 -10.22
N LYS A 252 -9.88 10.51 -10.65
CA LYS A 252 -11.05 9.65 -10.88
C LYS A 252 -11.06 9.25 -12.35
N ASP A 253 -11.46 8.02 -12.62
CA ASP A 253 -11.71 7.59 -14.00
C ASP A 253 -13.00 8.25 -14.52
N ILE A 254 -12.83 9.40 -15.17
CA ILE A 254 -13.94 10.13 -15.83
C ILE A 254 -14.67 9.23 -16.85
N MET A 255 -13.95 8.29 -17.47
CA MET A 255 -14.49 7.49 -18.56
C MET A 255 -15.54 6.48 -18.10
N SER A 256 -15.44 5.98 -16.85
CA SER A 256 -16.38 5.03 -16.29
C SER A 256 -17.78 5.62 -16.06
N ALA A 257 -17.85 6.92 -15.75
CA ALA A 257 -19.10 7.64 -15.46
C ALA A 257 -19.55 8.58 -16.60
N PHE A 258 -18.78 8.64 -17.70
CA PHE A 258 -19.06 9.55 -18.79
C PHE A 258 -20.34 9.16 -19.54
N PRO A 259 -21.29 10.11 -19.78
CA PRO A 259 -22.60 9.80 -20.34
C PRO A 259 -22.63 9.60 -21.86
N GLY A 260 -21.46 9.59 -22.54
CA GLY A 260 -21.35 9.41 -23.98
C GLY A 260 -21.40 7.96 -24.46
N THR A 261 -21.51 7.79 -25.78
CA THR A 261 -21.36 6.47 -26.41
C THR A 261 -19.96 5.92 -26.18
N ARG A 262 -19.87 4.69 -25.69
CA ARG A 262 -18.59 4.02 -25.39
C ARG A 262 -18.14 3.19 -26.58
N MET A 263 -16.87 3.41 -27.00
CA MET A 263 -16.22 2.65 -28.08
C MET A 263 -14.84 2.21 -27.62
N GLU A 264 -14.29 1.16 -28.22
CA GLU A 264 -12.99 0.59 -27.84
C GLU A 264 -12.00 0.68 -29.02
N LEU A 265 -10.73 0.89 -28.69
CA LEU A 265 -9.60 0.77 -29.62
C LEU A 265 -8.66 -0.30 -29.04
N THR A 266 -8.56 -1.43 -29.73
CA THR A 266 -7.91 -2.62 -29.21
C THR A 266 -6.62 -3.00 -29.94
N GLN A 267 -6.44 -2.58 -31.18
CA GLN A 267 -5.23 -2.89 -31.96
C GLN A 267 -4.07 -1.97 -31.57
N SER A 268 -3.03 -2.53 -30.95
CA SER A 268 -1.79 -1.82 -30.65
C SER A 268 -0.89 -1.73 -31.88
N PHE A 269 -0.32 -0.54 -32.12
CA PHE A 269 0.72 -0.30 -33.13
C PHE A 269 2.12 -0.16 -32.51
N ARG A 270 2.24 -0.35 -31.19
CA ARG A 270 3.51 -0.21 -30.47
C ARG A 270 4.30 -1.50 -30.44
N PHE A 271 3.62 -2.62 -30.32
CA PHE A 271 4.22 -3.95 -30.11
C PHE A 271 3.42 -5.04 -30.82
N GLY A 272 4.09 -6.15 -31.05
CA GLY A 272 3.52 -7.32 -31.72
C GLY A 272 2.74 -8.25 -30.76
N PRO A 273 2.30 -9.43 -31.25
CA PRO A 273 1.41 -10.34 -30.54
C PRO A 273 1.97 -10.85 -29.21
N ALA A 274 3.26 -11.18 -29.13
CA ALA A 274 3.84 -11.76 -27.91
C ALA A 274 3.72 -10.83 -26.69
N ILE A 275 3.98 -9.53 -26.87
CA ILE A 275 3.82 -8.53 -25.80
C ILE A 275 2.33 -8.27 -25.53
N ALA A 276 1.46 -8.28 -26.54
CA ALA A 276 0.03 -8.13 -26.38
C ALA A 276 -0.58 -9.25 -25.51
N ASP A 277 -0.12 -10.49 -25.68
CA ASP A 277 -0.57 -11.63 -24.86
C ASP A 277 -0.22 -11.44 -23.37
N VAL A 278 1.00 -10.97 -23.07
CA VAL A 278 1.38 -10.63 -21.69
C VAL A 278 0.54 -9.47 -21.16
N ALA A 279 0.31 -8.42 -21.96
CA ALA A 279 -0.53 -7.31 -21.57
C ALA A 279 -1.97 -7.76 -21.26
N ASN A 280 -2.54 -8.65 -22.09
CA ASN A 280 -3.87 -9.22 -21.88
C ASN A 280 -3.97 -10.09 -20.62
N HIS A 281 -2.90 -10.78 -20.26
CA HIS A 281 -2.84 -11.49 -18.98
C HIS A 281 -3.06 -10.51 -17.80
N TRP A 282 -2.38 -9.37 -17.81
CA TRP A 282 -2.48 -8.37 -16.75
C TRP A 282 -3.79 -7.57 -16.81
N LEU A 283 -4.37 -7.34 -17.98
CA LEU A 283 -5.70 -6.77 -18.12
C LEU A 283 -6.77 -7.66 -17.45
N ARG A 284 -6.69 -8.99 -17.62
CA ARG A 284 -7.58 -9.93 -16.90
C ARG A 284 -7.39 -9.84 -15.39
N ALA A 285 -6.15 -9.81 -14.91
CA ALA A 285 -5.85 -9.68 -13.50
C ALA A 285 -6.32 -8.32 -12.92
N ALA A 286 -6.32 -7.26 -13.72
CA ALA A 286 -6.86 -5.95 -13.38
C ALA A 286 -8.39 -5.86 -13.49
N THR A 287 -9.08 -6.96 -13.80
CA THR A 287 -10.54 -7.04 -14.01
C THR A 287 -11.04 -6.18 -15.18
N SER A 288 -10.18 -5.88 -16.17
CA SER A 288 -10.55 -5.14 -17.37
C SER A 288 -11.20 -6.06 -18.41
N SER A 289 -12.25 -5.56 -19.10
CA SER A 289 -12.86 -6.24 -20.24
C SER A 289 -12.04 -6.11 -21.52
N MET A 290 -11.18 -5.08 -21.60
CA MET A 290 -10.36 -4.81 -22.80
C MET A 290 -9.40 -5.96 -23.11
N ARG A 291 -9.24 -6.24 -24.41
CA ARG A 291 -8.24 -7.18 -24.93
C ARG A 291 -7.50 -6.52 -26.08
N LEU A 292 -6.16 -6.50 -25.98
CA LEU A 292 -5.30 -5.93 -27.01
C LEU A 292 -4.96 -6.93 -28.08
N THR A 293 -4.90 -6.46 -29.30
CA THR A 293 -4.31 -7.21 -30.43
C THR A 293 -2.99 -6.53 -30.79
N GLY A 294 -1.91 -7.30 -30.84
CA GLY A 294 -0.61 -6.80 -31.28
C GLY A 294 -0.58 -6.61 -32.79
N HIS A 295 0.24 -5.67 -33.27
CA HIS A 295 0.42 -5.45 -34.71
C HIS A 295 1.33 -6.55 -35.27
N SER A 296 0.83 -7.32 -36.24
CA SER A 296 1.54 -8.49 -36.80
C SER A 296 2.84 -8.14 -37.53
N ALA A 297 2.97 -6.91 -38.04
CA ALA A 297 4.18 -6.44 -38.70
C ALA A 297 5.27 -5.96 -37.71
N GLU A 298 4.92 -5.76 -36.42
CA GLU A 298 5.89 -5.33 -35.41
C GLU A 298 6.50 -6.58 -34.74
N PRO A 299 7.84 -6.74 -34.78
CA PRO A 299 8.47 -7.86 -34.09
C PRO A 299 8.30 -7.69 -32.58
N SER A 300 7.89 -8.75 -31.89
CA SER A 300 7.88 -8.76 -30.43
C SER A 300 8.30 -10.12 -29.90
N GLU A 301 9.16 -10.11 -28.91
CA GLU A 301 9.79 -11.30 -28.36
C GLU A 301 9.80 -11.24 -26.84
N LEU A 302 9.52 -12.40 -26.21
CA LEU A 302 9.68 -12.60 -24.78
C LEU A 302 11.00 -13.34 -24.54
N THR A 303 12.04 -12.61 -24.17
CA THR A 303 13.39 -13.15 -23.99
C THR A 303 14.10 -12.47 -22.84
N GLY A 304 15.07 -13.16 -22.22
CA GLY A 304 15.96 -12.57 -21.24
C GLY A 304 16.85 -11.51 -21.89
N VAL A 305 16.99 -10.36 -21.25
CA VAL A 305 17.80 -9.23 -21.74
C VAL A 305 18.84 -8.85 -20.69
N ASP A 306 20.12 -9.17 -20.93
CA ASP A 306 21.21 -8.87 -20.00
C ASP A 306 21.43 -7.36 -19.81
N VAL A 307 21.46 -6.61 -20.91
CA VAL A 307 21.62 -5.16 -20.93
C VAL A 307 20.42 -4.53 -21.67
N PRO A 308 19.30 -4.30 -20.96
CA PRO A 308 18.12 -3.68 -21.54
C PRO A 308 18.33 -2.16 -21.76
N ASP A 309 17.48 -1.55 -22.58
CA ASP A 309 17.42 -0.08 -22.68
C ASP A 309 16.81 0.51 -21.40
N ALA A 310 15.83 -0.19 -20.84
CA ALA A 310 15.23 0.21 -19.56
C ALA A 310 14.95 -0.97 -18.62
N VAL A 311 15.10 -0.73 -17.31
CA VAL A 311 14.60 -1.61 -16.24
C VAL A 311 13.48 -0.91 -15.50
N LEU A 312 12.32 -1.55 -15.43
CA LEU A 312 11.14 -0.99 -14.77
C LEU A 312 10.89 -1.66 -13.44
N CYS A 313 10.91 -0.87 -12.38
CA CYS A 313 10.81 -1.32 -11.00
C CYS A 313 9.49 -0.86 -10.37
N ARG A 314 9.05 -1.56 -9.34
CA ARG A 314 7.83 -1.23 -8.61
C ARG A 314 8.00 0.06 -7.79
N ASN A 315 9.09 0.17 -7.08
CA ASN A 315 9.38 1.27 -6.15
C ASN A 315 10.81 1.78 -6.29
N ASN A 316 11.17 2.79 -5.52
CA ASN A 316 12.51 3.38 -5.54
C ASN A 316 13.58 2.46 -4.92
N ALA A 317 13.21 1.53 -3.99
CA ALA A 317 14.14 0.58 -3.40
C ALA A 317 14.65 -0.40 -4.46
N ASP A 318 13.69 -1.00 -5.19
CA ASP A 318 14.01 -1.91 -6.28
C ASP A 318 14.80 -1.22 -7.38
N ALA A 319 14.46 0.05 -7.67
CA ALA A 319 15.21 0.85 -8.64
C ALA A 319 16.66 1.09 -8.20
N LEU A 320 16.89 1.37 -6.91
CA LEU A 320 18.24 1.54 -6.36
C LEU A 320 19.04 0.23 -6.42
N ALA A 321 18.41 -0.91 -6.12
CA ALA A 321 19.03 -2.22 -6.25
C ALA A 321 19.52 -2.48 -7.68
N GLU A 322 18.70 -2.17 -8.68
CA GLU A 322 19.09 -2.32 -10.08
C GLU A 322 20.20 -1.35 -10.50
N VAL A 323 20.17 -0.10 -10.00
CA VAL A 323 21.24 0.88 -10.24
C VAL A 323 22.55 0.34 -9.66
N LEU A 324 22.58 -0.13 -8.41
CA LEU A 324 23.77 -0.73 -7.78
C LEU A 324 24.29 -1.89 -8.60
N ARG A 325 23.43 -2.80 -9.03
CA ARG A 325 23.80 -3.95 -9.85
C ARG A 325 24.53 -3.55 -11.14
N PHE A 326 24.06 -2.52 -11.84
CA PHE A 326 24.71 -2.04 -13.07
C PHE A 326 26.02 -1.29 -12.77
N LEU A 327 26.07 -0.51 -11.69
CA LEU A 327 27.30 0.16 -11.26
C LEU A 327 28.39 -0.85 -10.89
N ASP A 328 28.05 -1.97 -10.26
CA ASP A 328 28.98 -3.05 -9.94
C ASP A 328 29.50 -3.79 -11.19
N GLN A 329 28.71 -3.79 -12.26
CA GLN A 329 29.10 -4.30 -13.59
C GLN A 329 29.80 -3.23 -14.45
N ASN A 330 30.07 -2.03 -13.92
CA ASN A 330 30.64 -0.90 -14.64
C ASN A 330 29.82 -0.48 -15.88
N VAL A 331 28.50 -0.66 -15.84
CA VAL A 331 27.59 -0.24 -16.89
C VAL A 331 27.05 1.17 -16.54
N PRO A 332 27.22 2.18 -17.42
CA PRO A 332 26.66 3.51 -17.19
C PRO A 332 25.14 3.43 -17.03
N VAL A 333 24.62 3.87 -15.88
CA VAL A 333 23.23 3.75 -15.52
C VAL A 333 22.69 5.07 -14.98
N ALA A 334 21.47 5.41 -15.39
CA ALA A 334 20.74 6.56 -14.88
C ALA A 334 19.44 6.14 -14.19
N LEU A 335 18.99 6.95 -13.24
CA LEU A 335 17.67 6.84 -12.61
C LEU A 335 16.75 7.95 -13.14
N VAL A 336 15.60 7.58 -13.70
CA VAL A 336 14.61 8.54 -14.20
C VAL A 336 14.15 9.50 -13.09
N GLY A 337 14.33 10.79 -13.35
CA GLY A 337 14.05 11.86 -12.40
C GLY A 337 15.15 12.09 -11.35
N GLY A 338 16.32 11.44 -11.52
CA GLY A 338 17.54 11.67 -10.74
C GLY A 338 17.47 11.15 -9.30
N GLY A 339 18.60 11.26 -8.60
CA GLY A 339 18.77 10.72 -7.24
C GLY A 339 18.47 11.70 -6.10
N LYS A 340 18.09 12.96 -6.37
CA LYS A 340 17.87 13.98 -5.33
C LYS A 340 16.88 13.56 -4.23
N PRO A 341 15.72 12.94 -4.53
CA PRO A 341 14.81 12.48 -3.48
C PRO A 341 15.44 11.44 -2.56
N LEU A 342 16.22 10.50 -3.13
CA LEU A 342 16.93 9.49 -2.35
C LEU A 342 18.01 10.11 -1.45
N LEU A 343 18.72 11.13 -1.91
CA LEU A 343 19.66 11.89 -1.09
C LEU A 343 18.99 12.57 0.11
N HIS A 344 17.80 13.14 -0.10
CA HIS A 344 17.06 13.80 1.00
C HIS A 344 16.61 12.77 2.05
N ILE A 345 16.12 11.63 1.61
CA ILE A 345 15.73 10.52 2.50
C ILE A 345 16.95 9.99 3.28
N ALA A 346 18.07 9.75 2.60
CA ALA A 346 19.29 9.25 3.24
C ALA A 346 19.83 10.22 4.30
N LYS A 347 19.85 11.52 4.02
CA LYS A 347 20.24 12.54 4.99
C LYS A 347 19.29 12.60 6.19
N ALA A 348 17.98 12.50 5.94
CA ALA A 348 16.98 12.47 7.01
C ALA A 348 17.13 11.23 7.90
N ALA A 349 17.45 10.07 7.31
CA ALA A 349 17.71 8.85 8.05
C ALA A 349 18.96 8.98 8.92
N ILE A 350 20.05 9.57 8.43
CA ILE A 350 21.25 9.87 9.23
C ILE A 350 20.90 10.73 10.44
N ASP A 351 20.09 11.77 10.26
CA ASP A 351 19.70 12.63 11.38
C ASP A 351 18.90 11.86 12.43
N LEU A 352 17.91 11.06 12.01
CA LEU A 352 17.08 10.26 12.92
C LEU A 352 17.86 9.12 13.60
N GLN A 353 18.82 8.49 12.90
CA GLN A 353 19.72 7.48 13.47
C GLN A 353 20.66 8.07 14.54
N ALA A 354 20.98 9.35 14.40
CA ALA A 354 21.79 10.08 15.38
C ALA A 354 20.93 10.78 16.47
N GLY A 355 19.65 10.47 16.58
CA GLY A 355 18.72 11.08 17.53
C GLY A 355 18.44 12.57 17.26
N ARG A 356 18.79 13.07 16.07
CA ARG A 356 18.51 14.46 15.67
C ARG A 356 17.21 14.52 14.89
N ARG A 357 16.45 15.59 15.09
CA ARG A 357 15.22 15.85 14.32
C ARG A 357 15.54 16.25 12.88
N THR A 358 14.83 15.65 11.94
CA THR A 358 14.90 15.98 10.52
C THR A 358 13.87 17.02 10.11
N SER A 359 14.13 17.71 8.99
CA SER A 359 13.17 18.59 8.31
C SER A 359 12.49 17.90 7.10
N HIS A 360 12.76 16.62 6.86
CA HIS A 360 12.10 15.87 5.79
C HIS A 360 10.61 15.75 6.08
N HIS A 361 9.75 16.13 5.13
CA HIS A 361 8.31 16.28 5.36
C HIS A 361 7.62 15.00 5.87
N ASP A 362 7.96 13.84 5.33
CA ASP A 362 7.36 12.56 5.75
C ASP A 362 7.91 12.03 7.07
N LEU A 363 9.10 12.49 7.47
CA LEU A 363 9.84 11.98 8.62
C LEU A 363 9.94 12.99 9.79
N ALA A 364 9.40 14.19 9.62
CA ALA A 364 9.59 15.32 10.55
C ALA A 364 9.00 15.09 11.94
N LEU A 365 8.04 14.20 12.09
CA LEU A 365 7.37 13.88 13.36
C LEU A 365 8.07 12.81 14.19
N PHE A 366 8.96 12.04 13.56
CA PHE A 366 9.65 10.96 14.24
C PHE A 366 10.89 11.47 14.97
N SER A 367 11.12 10.93 16.15
CA SER A 367 12.24 11.32 17.02
C SER A 367 13.48 10.46 16.77
N SER A 368 13.30 9.27 16.22
CA SER A 368 14.36 8.32 15.92
C SER A 368 14.01 7.51 14.66
N TRP A 369 15.02 6.87 14.08
CA TRP A 369 14.80 5.96 12.96
C TRP A 369 13.98 4.72 13.37
N GLY A 370 14.18 4.20 14.59
CA GLY A 370 13.38 3.12 15.15
C GLY A 370 11.87 3.42 15.18
N GLU A 371 11.49 4.66 15.51
CA GLU A 371 10.08 5.08 15.48
C GLU A 371 9.48 5.08 14.05
N VAL A 372 10.28 5.42 13.04
CA VAL A 372 9.87 5.33 11.61
C VAL A 372 9.63 3.88 11.21
N GLN A 373 10.55 3.00 11.59
CA GLN A 373 10.47 1.55 11.30
C GLN A 373 9.21 0.95 11.90
N GLU A 374 8.95 1.23 13.18
CA GLU A 374 7.77 0.77 13.89
C GLU A 374 6.48 1.23 13.23
N TYR A 375 6.40 2.51 12.92
CA TYR A 375 5.22 3.07 12.24
C TYR A 375 4.99 2.42 10.87
N ALA A 376 6.04 2.21 10.09
CA ALA A 376 5.96 1.59 8.78
C ALA A 376 5.49 0.12 8.82
N GLU A 377 5.75 -0.60 9.93
CA GLU A 377 5.30 -1.99 10.09
C GLU A 377 3.84 -2.10 10.53
N GLN A 378 3.37 -1.16 11.33
CA GLN A 378 2.07 -1.25 11.99
C GLN A 378 0.93 -0.63 11.19
N ASP A 379 1.23 0.33 10.32
CA ASP A 379 0.21 1.05 9.56
C ASP A 379 0.18 0.58 8.10
N SER A 380 -0.91 -0.09 7.72
CA SER A 380 -1.15 -0.48 6.33
C SER A 380 -1.26 0.73 5.38
N ALA A 381 -1.55 1.92 5.91
CA ALA A 381 -1.54 3.18 5.16
C ALA A 381 -0.13 3.75 4.96
N ALA A 382 0.87 3.22 5.69
CA ALA A 382 2.27 3.67 5.64
C ALA A 382 3.12 2.96 4.55
N ALA A 383 2.49 2.40 3.52
CA ALA A 383 3.19 1.67 2.45
C ALA A 383 4.34 2.48 1.82
N ASP A 384 4.20 3.80 1.71
CA ASP A 384 5.25 4.69 1.21
C ASP A 384 6.45 4.77 2.17
N LEU A 385 6.18 4.76 3.49
CA LEU A 385 7.23 4.75 4.51
C LEU A 385 7.92 3.39 4.61
N SER A 386 7.18 2.28 4.44
CA SER A 386 7.78 0.94 4.38
C SER A 386 8.83 0.84 3.28
N ALA A 387 8.55 1.39 2.10
CA ALA A 387 9.51 1.42 1.01
C ALA A 387 10.76 2.26 1.35
N ILE A 388 10.60 3.37 2.07
CA ILE A 388 11.73 4.20 2.56
C ILE A 388 12.56 3.44 3.59
N VAL A 389 11.90 2.79 4.55
CA VAL A 389 12.56 1.98 5.58
C VAL A 389 13.34 0.84 4.94
N ASP A 390 12.74 0.11 4.01
CA ASP A 390 13.39 -1.01 3.33
C ASP A 390 14.66 -0.59 2.59
N ILE A 391 14.65 0.57 1.92
CA ILE A 391 15.83 1.12 1.25
C ILE A 391 16.93 1.42 2.27
N VAL A 392 16.61 2.19 3.30
CA VAL A 392 17.59 2.68 4.27
C VAL A 392 18.17 1.53 5.10
N ASP A 393 17.33 0.57 5.49
CA ASP A 393 17.76 -0.58 6.30
C ASP A 393 18.57 -1.59 5.47
N THR A 394 18.22 -1.75 4.19
CA THR A 394 18.93 -2.71 3.32
C THR A 394 20.31 -2.21 2.92
N TYR A 395 20.42 -0.94 2.53
CA TYR A 395 21.63 -0.41 1.92
C TYR A 395 22.42 0.51 2.87
N GLY A 396 21.80 1.05 3.89
CA GLY A 396 22.34 2.11 4.72
C GLY A 396 22.41 3.47 4.01
N PRO A 397 22.22 4.57 4.75
CA PRO A 397 22.09 5.90 4.15
C PRO A 397 23.38 6.38 3.44
N HIS A 398 24.54 6.01 3.95
CA HIS A 398 25.82 6.37 3.32
C HIS A 398 26.05 5.68 1.98
N GLN A 399 25.61 4.45 1.82
CA GLN A 399 25.71 3.74 0.54
C GLN A 399 24.74 4.33 -0.49
N ILE A 400 23.53 4.71 -0.07
CA ILE A 400 22.57 5.40 -0.93
C ILE A 400 23.18 6.69 -1.50
N ILE A 401 23.82 7.49 -0.65
CA ILE A 401 24.49 8.74 -1.08
C ILE A 401 25.56 8.44 -2.13
N ARG A 402 26.49 7.51 -1.84
CA ARG A 402 27.56 7.14 -2.78
C ARG A 402 27.05 6.59 -4.10
N THR A 403 25.95 5.84 -4.06
CA THR A 403 25.32 5.30 -5.28
C THR A 403 24.78 6.40 -6.16
N VAL A 404 24.05 7.37 -5.57
CA VAL A 404 23.50 8.49 -6.32
C VAL A 404 24.60 9.36 -6.95
N GLU A 405 25.73 9.54 -6.28
CA GLU A 405 26.89 10.30 -6.78
C GLU A 405 27.61 9.60 -7.97
N ARG A 406 27.45 8.29 -8.13
CA ARG A 406 28.06 7.49 -9.21
C ARG A 406 27.15 7.32 -10.44
N MET A 407 25.87 7.73 -10.36
CA MET A 407 24.95 7.61 -11.50
C MET A 407 25.34 8.57 -12.63
N SER A 408 25.07 8.13 -13.85
CA SER A 408 25.17 8.96 -15.06
C SER A 408 23.90 9.80 -15.27
N ASP A 409 23.99 10.84 -16.10
CA ASP A 409 22.83 11.51 -16.66
C ASP A 409 22.11 10.60 -17.67
N GLU A 410 20.78 10.77 -17.85
CA GLU A 410 19.98 9.92 -18.75
C GLU A 410 20.53 9.87 -20.19
N GLU A 411 21.09 10.97 -20.68
CA GLU A 411 21.64 11.08 -22.03
C GLU A 411 22.95 10.29 -22.24
N GLN A 412 23.67 10.03 -21.15
CA GLN A 412 24.95 9.33 -21.16
C GLN A 412 24.82 7.87 -20.69
N ALA A 413 23.67 7.50 -20.18
CA ALA A 413 23.42 6.17 -19.66
C ALA A 413 23.20 5.16 -20.78
N ARG A 414 23.77 3.97 -20.60
CA ARG A 414 23.48 2.80 -21.45
C ARG A 414 22.19 2.10 -21.02
N VAL A 415 21.87 2.15 -19.72
CA VAL A 415 20.66 1.58 -19.13
C VAL A 415 19.96 2.65 -18.32
N VAL A 416 18.66 2.77 -18.51
CA VAL A 416 17.81 3.65 -17.72
C VAL A 416 17.01 2.82 -16.73
N VAL A 417 17.13 3.11 -15.43
CA VAL A 417 16.29 2.50 -14.40
C VAL A 417 15.17 3.44 -14.05
N SER A 418 13.95 2.94 -13.96
CA SER A 418 12.78 3.76 -13.66
C SER A 418 11.78 3.02 -12.78
N THR A 419 11.05 3.73 -11.94
CA THR A 419 9.79 3.18 -11.43
C THR A 419 8.74 3.24 -12.54
N VAL A 420 7.78 2.31 -12.53
CA VAL A 420 6.70 2.29 -13.54
C VAL A 420 5.95 3.61 -13.61
N HIS A 421 5.74 4.26 -12.46
CA HIS A 421 5.08 5.57 -12.40
C HIS A 421 5.81 6.64 -13.22
N LYS A 422 7.13 6.68 -13.12
CA LYS A 422 7.97 7.63 -13.88
C LYS A 422 8.18 7.21 -15.34
N ALA A 423 8.00 5.92 -15.66
CA ALA A 423 8.08 5.37 -17.01
C ALA A 423 6.81 5.60 -17.83
N LYS A 424 5.70 6.02 -17.20
CA LYS A 424 4.46 6.32 -17.93
C LYS A 424 4.69 7.43 -18.95
N GLY A 425 4.18 7.23 -20.20
CA GLY A 425 4.43 8.13 -21.33
C GLY A 425 5.76 7.91 -22.05
N ARG A 426 6.63 7.02 -21.55
CA ARG A 426 7.89 6.63 -22.23
C ARG A 426 7.75 5.24 -22.81
N GLU A 427 8.64 4.90 -23.76
CA GLU A 427 8.75 3.58 -24.36
C GLU A 427 10.19 3.28 -24.78
N TRP A 428 10.55 1.99 -24.80
CA TRP A 428 11.89 1.53 -25.17
C TRP A 428 11.81 0.25 -25.98
N ASN A 429 12.81 -0.02 -26.80
CA ASN A 429 12.81 -1.24 -27.60
C ASN A 429 12.97 -2.49 -26.73
N ARG A 430 13.88 -2.46 -25.77
CA ARG A 430 14.20 -3.60 -24.89
C ARG A 430 13.95 -3.24 -23.44
N VAL A 431 12.96 -3.87 -22.84
CA VAL A 431 12.56 -3.61 -21.44
C VAL A 431 12.70 -4.88 -20.62
N ARG A 432 13.31 -4.75 -19.45
CA ARG A 432 13.29 -5.76 -18.39
C ARG A 432 12.42 -5.28 -17.22
N ILE A 433 11.56 -6.17 -16.73
CA ILE A 433 10.80 -5.91 -15.51
C ILE A 433 11.61 -6.36 -14.31
N GLY A 434 11.82 -5.47 -13.33
CA GLY A 434 12.55 -5.75 -12.10
C GLY A 434 11.81 -6.74 -11.18
N ALA A 435 12.55 -7.37 -10.26
CA ALA A 435 12.04 -8.45 -9.40
C ALA A 435 11.10 -7.97 -8.28
N GLY A 436 11.09 -6.68 -7.94
CA GLY A 436 10.36 -6.11 -6.80
C GLY A 436 8.85 -6.13 -6.91
N PHE A 437 8.29 -6.60 -8.02
CA PHE A 437 6.85 -6.84 -8.16
C PHE A 437 6.41 -8.13 -7.48
N ASN A 438 7.33 -9.09 -7.31
CA ASN A 438 7.01 -10.29 -6.57
C ASN A 438 6.81 -9.91 -5.10
N PRO A 439 5.73 -10.35 -4.46
CA PRO A 439 5.55 -10.14 -3.03
C PRO A 439 6.67 -10.85 -2.27
N PRO A 440 6.97 -10.43 -1.03
CA PRO A 440 7.80 -11.20 -0.10
C PRO A 440 7.30 -12.66 -0.04
N ASP A 441 8.20 -13.60 0.20
CA ASP A 441 7.88 -15.03 0.22
C ASP A 441 6.75 -15.40 1.21
N ASP A 442 6.53 -14.60 2.25
CA ASP A 442 5.43 -14.74 3.23
C ASP A 442 4.03 -14.34 2.67
N ASP A 443 3.97 -13.57 1.59
CA ASP A 443 2.70 -13.10 1.02
C ASP A 443 2.27 -13.95 -0.20
N THR A 444 2.71 -15.20 -0.24
CA THR A 444 2.44 -16.13 -1.35
C THR A 444 0.95 -16.45 -1.53
N LYS A 445 0.10 -16.12 -0.57
CA LYS A 445 -1.31 -16.55 -0.51
C LYS A 445 -2.33 -15.53 -1.04
N ARG A 446 -1.93 -14.30 -1.37
CA ARG A 446 -2.89 -13.26 -1.81
C ARG A 446 -3.05 -13.20 -3.32
N ALA A 447 -4.30 -13.08 -3.78
CA ALA A 447 -4.58 -12.74 -5.18
C ALA A 447 -3.91 -11.43 -5.57
N VAL A 448 -3.45 -11.31 -6.81
CA VAL A 448 -2.84 -10.07 -7.30
C VAL A 448 -3.86 -8.94 -7.22
N HIS A 449 -3.55 -7.90 -6.46
CA HIS A 449 -4.45 -6.76 -6.32
C HIS A 449 -4.61 -6.05 -7.68
N PRO A 450 -5.83 -5.66 -8.09
CA PRO A 450 -6.07 -5.00 -9.38
C PRO A 450 -5.16 -3.80 -9.66
N ALA A 451 -4.83 -3.00 -8.63
CA ALA A 451 -3.91 -1.87 -8.77
C ALA A 451 -2.49 -2.33 -9.14
N LEU A 452 -1.99 -3.44 -8.53
CA LEU A 452 -0.70 -4.01 -8.90
C LEU A 452 -0.73 -4.57 -10.32
N ALA A 453 -1.82 -5.23 -10.72
CA ALA A 453 -2.00 -5.74 -12.08
C ALA A 453 -1.99 -4.59 -13.11
N ARG A 454 -2.64 -3.45 -12.83
CA ARG A 454 -2.57 -2.24 -13.66
C ARG A 454 -1.15 -1.70 -13.75
N LEU A 455 -0.43 -1.68 -12.62
CA LEU A 455 0.97 -1.22 -12.62
C LEU A 455 1.84 -2.10 -13.51
N VAL A 456 1.71 -3.42 -13.44
CA VAL A 456 2.45 -4.35 -14.31
C VAL A 456 2.00 -4.22 -15.77
N TYR A 457 0.71 -4.05 -16.03
CA TYR A 457 0.21 -3.77 -17.39
C TYR A 457 0.89 -2.53 -18.00
N VAL A 458 0.99 -1.43 -17.23
CA VAL A 458 1.73 -0.25 -17.70
C VAL A 458 3.19 -0.59 -17.96
N ALA A 459 3.83 -1.36 -17.07
CA ALA A 459 5.24 -1.72 -17.22
C ALA A 459 5.50 -2.53 -18.51
N VAL A 460 4.75 -3.61 -18.73
CA VAL A 460 4.96 -4.50 -19.89
C VAL A 460 4.66 -3.82 -21.20
N THR A 461 3.71 -2.88 -21.23
CA THR A 461 3.35 -2.10 -22.41
C THR A 461 4.33 -0.96 -22.73
N ARG A 462 5.43 -0.80 -21.99
CA ARG A 462 6.52 0.12 -22.30
C ARG A 462 7.51 -0.49 -23.32
N ALA A 463 7.53 -1.81 -23.43
CA ALA A 463 8.36 -2.49 -24.43
C ALA A 463 7.79 -2.38 -25.83
N ARG A 464 8.68 -2.25 -26.82
CA ARG A 464 8.32 -2.27 -28.24
C ARG A 464 8.66 -3.62 -28.89
N THR A 465 9.90 -4.08 -28.74
CA THR A 465 10.39 -5.26 -29.46
C THR A 465 10.75 -6.43 -28.53
N GLN A 466 11.44 -6.18 -27.43
CA GLN A 466 11.85 -7.24 -26.50
C GLN A 466 11.38 -6.95 -25.08
N LEU A 467 10.77 -7.94 -24.46
CA LEU A 467 10.28 -7.86 -23.08
C LEU A 467 10.82 -9.03 -22.26
N ASP A 468 11.58 -8.71 -21.21
CA ASP A 468 12.02 -9.67 -20.20
C ASP A 468 11.09 -9.63 -18.99
N THR A 469 10.31 -10.71 -18.81
CA THR A 469 9.36 -10.88 -17.72
C THR A 469 9.87 -11.73 -16.57
N THR A 470 11.16 -12.05 -16.53
CA THR A 470 11.75 -12.93 -15.49
C THR A 470 11.49 -12.38 -14.08
N GLY A 471 11.52 -11.06 -13.90
CA GLY A 471 11.23 -10.39 -12.63
C GLY A 471 9.78 -10.52 -12.12
N ILE A 472 8.85 -10.91 -12.97
CA ILE A 472 7.42 -11.07 -12.60
C ILE A 472 6.90 -12.49 -12.85
N ARG A 473 7.77 -13.46 -13.16
CA ARG A 473 7.35 -14.81 -13.51
C ARG A 473 6.51 -15.47 -12.41
N ARG A 474 6.92 -15.34 -11.15
CA ARG A 474 6.16 -15.86 -10.00
C ARG A 474 4.78 -15.20 -9.88
N LEU A 475 4.71 -13.90 -10.10
CA LEU A 475 3.46 -13.15 -10.07
C LEU A 475 2.52 -13.57 -11.22
N GLN A 476 3.04 -13.83 -12.41
CA GLN A 476 2.27 -14.33 -13.56
C GLN A 476 1.65 -15.69 -13.28
N THR A 477 2.41 -16.62 -12.72
CA THR A 477 1.91 -17.96 -12.37
C THR A 477 0.72 -17.87 -11.40
N ARG A 478 0.73 -16.94 -10.47
CA ARG A 478 -0.38 -16.71 -9.53
C ARG A 478 -1.67 -16.25 -10.21
N CYS A 479 -1.57 -15.41 -11.23
CA CYS A 479 -2.75 -14.94 -11.96
C CYS A 479 -3.44 -16.05 -12.75
N THR A 480 -2.69 -17.07 -13.19
CA THR A 480 -3.25 -18.18 -14.00
C THR A 480 -3.91 -19.25 -13.15
N THR A 481 -3.56 -19.38 -11.88
CA THR A 481 -4.07 -20.42 -10.97
C THR A 481 -5.26 -19.95 -10.12
N ALA A 482 -5.52 -18.64 -10.01
CA ALA A 482 -6.60 -18.10 -9.21
C ALA A 482 -7.96 -18.23 -9.91
N THR A 483 -8.72 -19.23 -9.54
CA THR A 483 -10.18 -19.27 -9.81
C THR A 483 -10.89 -18.37 -8.80
N ALA A 484 -12.17 -18.03 -9.04
CA ALA A 484 -12.94 -17.13 -8.16
C ALA A 484 -13.08 -17.64 -6.70
N HIS A 485 -12.73 -18.90 -6.43
CA HIS A 485 -12.93 -19.59 -5.14
C HIS A 485 -11.64 -20.26 -4.60
N THR A 486 -10.49 -19.99 -5.18
CA THR A 486 -9.19 -20.51 -4.74
C THR A 486 -8.19 -19.37 -4.52
N THR A 487 -7.18 -19.62 -3.68
CA THR A 487 -5.99 -18.78 -3.62
C THR A 487 -5.20 -18.84 -4.94
N PRO A 488 -4.23 -17.97 -5.14
CA PRO A 488 -3.32 -18.05 -6.30
C PRO A 488 -2.62 -19.42 -6.45
N GLU A 489 -2.35 -20.09 -5.33
CA GLU A 489 -1.72 -21.43 -5.28
C GLU A 489 -2.74 -22.57 -5.51
N GLY A 490 -4.00 -22.25 -5.82
CA GLY A 490 -5.06 -23.24 -6.06
C GLY A 490 -5.69 -23.82 -4.79
N ILE A 491 -5.38 -23.27 -3.59
CA ILE A 491 -6.01 -23.72 -2.34
C ILE A 491 -7.43 -23.16 -2.28
N PRO A 492 -8.47 -23.99 -2.11
CA PRO A 492 -9.83 -23.51 -1.95
C PRO A 492 -9.94 -22.52 -0.78
N LEU A 493 -10.53 -21.33 -1.01
CA LEU A 493 -10.71 -20.29 0.03
C LEU A 493 -11.44 -20.83 1.25
N ALA A 494 -12.28 -21.84 1.08
CA ALA A 494 -12.97 -22.51 2.18
C ALA A 494 -12.04 -23.29 3.12
N ARG A 495 -10.83 -23.64 2.70
CA ARG A 495 -9.84 -24.39 3.50
C ARG A 495 -8.86 -23.51 4.27
N LEU A 496 -8.89 -22.20 4.03
CA LEU A 496 -8.03 -21.27 4.71
C LEU A 496 -8.44 -21.09 6.18
N PRO A 497 -7.48 -20.77 7.08
CA PRO A 497 -7.77 -20.33 8.45
C PRO A 497 -8.67 -19.07 8.46
N LEU A 498 -9.34 -18.80 9.59
CA LEU A 498 -10.21 -17.64 9.75
C LEU A 498 -9.52 -16.32 9.36
N THR A 499 -8.33 -16.09 9.91
CA THR A 499 -7.56 -14.87 9.67
C THR A 499 -7.26 -14.62 8.20
N ASP A 500 -6.95 -15.69 7.47
CA ASP A 500 -6.65 -15.64 6.04
C ASP A 500 -7.94 -15.48 5.23
N GLN A 501 -9.04 -16.17 5.61
CA GLN A 501 -10.32 -15.98 4.94
C GLN A 501 -10.81 -14.53 5.00
N LEU A 502 -10.52 -13.81 6.10
CA LEU A 502 -10.90 -12.40 6.25
C LEU A 502 -10.16 -11.45 5.31
N GLU A 503 -9.07 -11.88 4.72
CA GLU A 503 -8.34 -11.13 3.68
C GLU A 503 -8.95 -11.28 2.28
N TYR A 504 -9.71 -12.36 2.05
CA TYR A 504 -10.37 -12.61 0.78
C TYR A 504 -11.87 -12.26 0.85
N PRO A 505 -12.32 -11.17 0.21
CA PRO A 505 -13.74 -10.76 0.25
C PRO A 505 -14.72 -11.83 -0.24
N ARG A 506 -14.25 -12.75 -1.09
CA ARG A 506 -15.04 -13.85 -1.67
C ARG A 506 -14.96 -15.14 -0.86
N SER A 507 -14.19 -15.20 0.20
CA SER A 507 -14.13 -16.37 1.08
C SER A 507 -15.50 -16.65 1.72
N PRO A 508 -15.77 -17.89 2.14
CA PRO A 508 -17.02 -18.22 2.84
C PRO A 508 -17.25 -17.38 4.09
N MET A 509 -16.20 -17.18 4.92
CA MET A 509 -16.31 -16.36 6.12
C MET A 509 -16.56 -14.90 5.79
N SER A 510 -15.77 -14.28 4.92
CA SER A 510 -15.92 -12.86 4.57
C SER A 510 -17.29 -12.56 3.97
N THR A 511 -17.79 -13.43 3.05
CA THR A 511 -19.12 -13.28 2.45
C THR A 511 -20.23 -13.42 3.47
N PHE A 512 -20.09 -14.35 4.42
CA PHE A 512 -21.05 -14.52 5.50
C PHE A 512 -21.08 -13.30 6.43
N LEU A 513 -19.91 -12.89 6.93
CA LEU A 513 -19.79 -11.76 7.85
C LEU A 513 -20.26 -10.44 7.23
N ALA A 514 -19.89 -10.16 5.98
CA ALA A 514 -20.36 -8.97 5.28
C ALA A 514 -21.89 -8.90 5.16
N ARG A 515 -22.55 -10.05 5.01
CA ARG A 515 -24.00 -10.14 4.92
C ARG A 515 -24.71 -10.02 6.27
N HIS A 516 -24.16 -10.61 7.32
CA HIS A 516 -24.83 -10.79 8.60
C HIS A 516 -24.39 -9.79 9.66
N LEU A 517 -23.18 -9.23 9.52
CA LEU A 517 -22.50 -8.27 10.43
C LEU A 517 -21.90 -7.12 9.61
N PRO A 518 -22.74 -6.29 8.95
CA PRO A 518 -22.29 -5.30 7.96
C PRO A 518 -21.56 -4.08 8.55
N HIS A 519 -21.63 -3.82 9.87
CA HIS A 519 -21.23 -2.57 10.50
C HIS A 519 -20.06 -2.68 11.51
N PRO A 520 -18.89 -3.27 11.15
CA PRO A 520 -17.75 -3.33 12.05
C PRO A 520 -17.19 -1.95 12.44
N GLU A 521 -17.42 -0.92 11.63
CA GLU A 521 -17.03 0.47 11.91
C GLU A 521 -17.62 1.02 13.21
N ARG A 522 -18.76 0.53 13.67
CA ARG A 522 -19.37 0.97 14.93
C ARG A 522 -18.62 0.45 16.15
N VAL A 523 -18.13 -0.80 16.07
CA VAL A 523 -17.26 -1.38 17.10
C VAL A 523 -15.93 -0.64 17.13
N ILE A 524 -15.37 -0.30 15.96
CA ILE A 524 -14.14 0.49 15.87
C ILE A 524 -14.34 1.86 16.52
N ALA A 525 -15.46 2.54 16.25
CA ALA A 525 -15.76 3.83 16.86
C ALA A 525 -15.89 3.74 18.40
N SER A 526 -16.58 2.70 18.92
CA SER A 526 -16.67 2.43 20.36
C SER A 526 -15.29 2.13 20.94
N TYR A 527 -14.48 1.32 20.26
CA TYR A 527 -13.12 1.03 20.69
C TYR A 527 -12.26 2.30 20.81
N LEU A 528 -12.31 3.17 19.78
CA LEU A 528 -11.56 4.42 19.76
C LEU A 528 -11.93 5.36 20.93
N GLN A 529 -13.18 5.36 21.38
CA GLN A 529 -13.58 6.10 22.58
C GLN A 529 -12.92 5.57 23.84
N HIS A 530 -12.77 4.23 23.97
CA HIS A 530 -12.17 3.61 25.16
C HIS A 530 -10.65 3.82 25.25
N ILE A 531 -9.98 4.03 24.13
CA ILE A 531 -8.52 4.20 24.12
C ILE A 531 -8.06 5.66 24.27
N GLN A 532 -8.97 6.65 24.24
CA GLN A 532 -8.60 8.07 24.28
C GLN A 532 -7.79 8.44 25.51
N ASP A 533 -8.11 7.83 26.66
CA ASP A 533 -7.50 8.15 27.96
C ASP A 533 -6.47 7.08 28.40
N LEU A 534 -6.10 6.14 27.52
CA LEU A 534 -5.13 5.12 27.88
C LEU A 534 -3.70 5.68 28.00
N PRO A 535 -2.87 5.09 28.88
CA PRO A 535 -1.47 5.44 28.99
C PRO A 535 -0.74 5.17 27.67
N HIS A 536 0.40 5.85 27.51
CA HIS A 536 1.25 5.59 26.36
C HIS A 536 1.73 4.15 26.33
N PRO A 537 1.79 3.54 25.13
CA PRO A 537 2.25 2.17 25.00
C PRO A 537 3.72 2.04 25.39
N VAL A 538 4.04 0.94 26.04
CA VAL A 538 5.42 0.48 26.21
C VAL A 538 6.07 0.33 24.85
N GLN A 539 7.29 0.82 24.71
CA GLN A 539 8.06 0.75 23.47
C GLN A 539 9.40 0.04 23.72
N PRO A 540 9.80 -0.89 22.86
CA PRO A 540 11.07 -1.56 23.03
C PRO A 540 12.23 -0.57 22.91
N LEU A 541 13.13 -0.60 23.88
CA LEU A 541 14.35 0.18 23.92
C LEU A 541 15.37 -0.49 23.00
N ASN A 542 15.43 -0.09 21.75
CA ASN A 542 16.42 -0.66 20.82
C ASN A 542 16.84 0.36 19.76
N GLU A 543 18.13 0.46 19.51
CA GLU A 543 18.73 1.20 18.40
C GLU A 543 18.58 0.47 17.05
N ARG A 544 18.30 -0.83 17.09
CA ARG A 544 18.04 -1.69 15.90
C ARG A 544 16.54 -1.95 15.78
N ARG A 545 16.10 -2.34 14.60
CA ARG A 545 14.71 -2.72 14.32
C ARG A 545 14.26 -3.90 15.20
N PRO A 546 13.31 -3.72 16.12
CA PRO A 546 12.78 -4.81 16.93
C PRO A 546 11.96 -5.78 16.07
N ASP A 547 11.89 -7.04 16.48
CA ASP A 547 10.97 -8.02 15.89
C ASP A 547 9.62 -7.94 16.62
N TYR A 548 8.74 -7.06 16.16
CA TYR A 548 7.43 -6.85 16.80
C TYR A 548 6.52 -8.09 16.74
N ALA A 549 6.65 -8.91 15.67
CA ALA A 549 5.89 -10.15 15.57
C ALA A 549 6.33 -11.15 16.64
N ALA A 550 7.65 -11.33 16.80
CA ALA A 550 8.19 -12.18 17.85
C ALA A 550 7.86 -11.67 19.26
N LEU A 551 7.92 -10.35 19.51
CA LEU A 551 7.49 -9.75 20.78
C LEU A 551 6.00 -10.00 21.05
N GLY A 552 5.14 -9.93 20.04
CA GLY A 552 3.72 -10.23 20.15
C GLY A 552 3.46 -11.68 20.55
N HIS A 553 4.15 -12.64 19.96
CA HIS A 553 4.08 -14.05 20.35
C HIS A 553 4.65 -14.26 21.76
N THR A 554 5.73 -13.58 22.11
CA THR A 554 6.38 -13.72 23.41
C THR A 554 5.44 -13.31 24.55
N ILE A 555 4.79 -12.15 24.43
CA ILE A 555 3.84 -11.71 25.47
C ILE A 555 2.62 -12.62 25.56
N ASP A 556 2.12 -13.16 24.43
CA ASP A 556 1.04 -14.13 24.45
C ASP A 556 1.44 -15.40 25.20
N TYR A 557 2.60 -15.98 24.94
CA TYR A 557 3.11 -17.13 25.66
C TYR A 557 3.34 -16.83 27.16
N ARG A 558 3.88 -15.67 27.48
CA ARG A 558 4.07 -15.26 28.88
C ARG A 558 2.75 -15.19 29.66
N LEU A 559 1.71 -14.63 29.02
CA LEU A 559 0.37 -14.53 29.61
C LEU A 559 -0.29 -15.90 29.74
N ARG A 560 -0.09 -16.83 28.78
CA ARG A 560 -0.58 -18.23 28.89
C ARG A 560 0.03 -18.95 30.08
N LEU A 561 1.35 -18.89 30.21
CA LEU A 561 2.07 -19.48 31.36
C LEU A 561 1.66 -18.88 32.70
N GLU A 562 1.42 -17.56 32.75
CA GLU A 562 0.91 -16.86 33.93
C GLU A 562 -0.50 -17.34 34.33
N LEU A 563 -1.31 -17.73 33.34
CA LEU A 563 -2.62 -18.36 33.61
C LEU A 563 -2.53 -19.86 33.87
N GLY A 564 -1.34 -20.46 33.91
CA GLY A 564 -1.10 -21.84 34.22
C GLY A 564 -1.38 -22.83 33.09
N ASP A 565 -1.32 -22.37 31.85
CA ASP A 565 -1.52 -23.20 30.66
C ASP A 565 -0.22 -23.38 29.85
N ASP A 566 -0.11 -24.48 29.12
CA ASP A 566 1.10 -24.81 28.35
C ASP A 566 1.25 -23.97 27.07
N PRO A 567 2.41 -23.97 26.40
CA PRO A 567 2.61 -23.25 25.14
C PRO A 567 1.65 -23.64 24.01
N GLY A 568 1.01 -24.80 24.10
CA GLY A 568 -0.05 -25.23 23.17
C GLY A 568 0.43 -26.04 21.98
N GLU A 569 -0.57 -26.56 21.22
CA GLU A 569 -0.34 -27.45 20.10
C GLU A 569 0.37 -26.79 18.91
N ALA A 570 0.20 -25.48 18.71
CA ALA A 570 0.79 -24.76 17.56
C ALA A 570 2.33 -24.70 17.63
N ALA A 571 2.88 -24.47 18.83
CA ALA A 571 4.32 -24.49 19.06
C ALA A 571 4.89 -25.90 18.83
N GLN A 572 4.24 -26.94 19.38
CA GLN A 572 4.63 -28.34 19.18
C GLN A 572 4.58 -28.72 17.68
N ALA A 573 3.50 -28.35 16.97
CA ALA A 573 3.37 -28.62 15.54
C ALA A 573 4.50 -27.96 14.73
N GLY A 574 4.96 -26.77 15.12
CA GLY A 574 6.11 -26.13 14.50
C GLY A 574 7.42 -26.88 14.71
N VAL A 575 7.63 -27.39 15.92
CA VAL A 575 8.78 -28.27 16.24
C VAL A 575 8.71 -29.58 15.43
N ASP A 576 7.53 -30.19 15.33
CA ASP A 576 7.32 -31.44 14.59
C ASP A 576 7.53 -31.24 13.07
N ILE A 577 7.14 -30.09 12.51
CA ILE A 577 7.39 -29.76 11.10
C ILE A 577 8.89 -29.73 10.81
N ILE A 578 9.72 -29.13 11.67
CA ILE A 578 11.16 -29.09 11.42
C ILE A 578 11.81 -30.47 11.55
N GLY A 579 11.30 -31.31 12.42
CA GLY A 579 11.73 -32.72 12.58
C GLY A 579 11.22 -33.65 11.49
N SER A 580 10.20 -33.27 10.74
CA SER A 580 9.62 -34.11 9.69
C SER A 580 10.48 -34.13 8.42
N ASN A 581 10.33 -35.21 7.61
CA ASN A 581 10.97 -35.30 6.28
C ASN A 581 10.15 -34.58 5.20
N LEU A 582 9.12 -33.82 5.56
CA LEU A 582 8.30 -33.07 4.61
C LEU A 582 9.12 -31.96 3.96
N PRO A 583 8.88 -31.67 2.66
CA PRO A 583 9.51 -30.53 2.01
C PRO A 583 9.13 -29.25 2.73
N LEU A 584 10.11 -28.52 3.24
CA LEU A 584 9.95 -27.23 3.86
C LEU A 584 10.75 -26.21 3.04
N GLU A 585 10.09 -25.22 2.48
CA GLU A 585 10.75 -24.21 1.65
C GLU A 585 11.78 -23.43 2.47
N GLY A 586 13.01 -23.32 1.96
CA GLY A 586 14.10 -22.63 2.65
C GLY A 586 14.70 -23.42 3.81
N ALA A 587 14.33 -24.69 4.01
CA ALA A 587 14.84 -25.53 5.10
C ALA A 587 16.37 -25.60 5.11
N PRO A 588 17.01 -25.57 6.29
CA PRO A 588 18.43 -25.81 6.42
C PRO A 588 18.78 -27.30 6.20
N ASP A 589 20.05 -27.59 6.21
CA ASP A 589 20.58 -28.95 6.09
C ASP A 589 19.95 -29.92 7.11
N PRO A 590 19.84 -31.25 6.76
CA PRO A 590 19.19 -32.23 7.63
C PRO A 590 19.79 -32.31 9.06
N ALA A 591 21.10 -32.09 9.22
CA ALA A 591 21.75 -32.08 10.53
C ALA A 591 21.27 -30.89 11.39
N VAL A 592 21.18 -29.70 10.80
CA VAL A 592 20.63 -28.49 11.44
C VAL A 592 19.17 -28.69 11.82
N ARG A 593 18.38 -29.30 10.94
CA ARG A 593 16.96 -29.62 11.21
C ARG A 593 16.80 -30.55 12.42
N ALA A 594 17.58 -31.63 12.46
CA ALA A 594 17.56 -32.58 13.56
C ALA A 594 17.96 -31.91 14.88
N ASN A 595 18.97 -31.04 14.86
CA ASN A 595 19.36 -30.26 16.02
C ASN A 595 18.27 -29.30 16.49
N LEU A 596 17.69 -28.51 15.59
CA LEU A 596 16.58 -27.59 15.88
C LEU A 596 15.34 -28.31 16.42
N HIS A 597 15.02 -29.50 15.89
CA HIS A 597 13.93 -30.33 16.43
C HIS A 597 14.21 -30.74 17.89
N THR A 598 15.42 -31.18 18.19
CA THR A 598 15.83 -31.54 19.55
C THR A 598 15.76 -30.33 20.49
N LEU A 599 16.29 -29.19 20.04
CA LEU A 599 16.26 -27.94 20.81
C LEU A 599 14.82 -27.45 21.04
N GLY A 600 13.97 -27.50 20.03
CA GLY A 600 12.55 -27.12 20.15
C GLY A 600 11.80 -27.97 21.19
N ASN A 601 11.98 -29.29 21.14
CA ASN A 601 11.40 -30.18 22.17
C ASN A 601 11.92 -29.84 23.58
N THR A 602 13.23 -29.59 23.70
CA THR A 602 13.82 -29.22 25.00
C THR A 602 13.25 -27.89 25.54
N VAL A 603 13.04 -26.91 24.69
CA VAL A 603 12.40 -25.62 25.03
C VAL A 603 10.99 -25.87 25.57
N LEU A 604 10.16 -26.63 24.84
CA LEU A 604 8.78 -26.91 25.26
C LEU A 604 8.71 -27.75 26.53
N GLU A 605 9.61 -28.72 26.71
CA GLU A 605 9.72 -29.50 27.96
C GLU A 605 10.07 -28.62 29.14
N ARG A 606 11.00 -27.66 29.00
CA ARG A 606 11.36 -26.74 30.11
C ARG A 606 10.20 -25.81 30.46
N LEU A 607 9.46 -25.30 29.49
CA LEU A 607 8.27 -24.50 29.74
C LEU A 607 7.17 -25.28 30.43
N ARG A 608 6.93 -26.56 30.06
CA ARG A 608 5.98 -27.44 30.71
C ARG A 608 6.42 -27.80 32.13
N ALA A 609 7.71 -28.07 32.34
CA ALA A 609 8.27 -28.34 33.66
C ALA A 609 8.14 -27.13 34.58
N HIS A 610 8.29 -25.90 34.10
CA HIS A 610 8.05 -24.68 34.88
C HIS A 610 6.64 -24.64 35.48
N LEU A 611 5.62 -25.16 34.78
CA LEU A 611 4.23 -25.17 35.24
C LEU A 611 3.95 -26.28 36.26
N THR A 612 4.62 -27.42 36.15
CA THR A 612 4.27 -28.65 36.88
C THR A 612 5.21 -29.01 38.04
N ASP A 613 6.46 -28.51 38.01
CA ASP A 613 7.49 -28.85 38.98
C ASP A 613 8.07 -27.61 39.66
N LEU A 614 7.78 -27.42 40.94
CA LEU A 614 8.25 -26.29 41.73
C LEU A 614 9.78 -26.20 41.83
N HIS A 615 10.51 -27.31 41.65
CA HIS A 615 11.98 -27.33 41.66
C HIS A 615 12.60 -26.97 40.31
N ARG A 616 11.79 -26.93 39.25
CA ARG A 616 12.20 -26.55 37.90
C ARG A 616 11.62 -25.21 37.46
N ARG A 617 11.20 -24.39 38.41
CA ARG A 617 10.75 -23.03 38.07
C ARG A 617 11.90 -22.22 37.51
N LEU A 618 11.64 -21.63 36.36
CA LEU A 618 12.54 -20.72 35.67
C LEU A 618 12.43 -19.32 36.29
N ASP A 619 13.51 -18.56 36.25
CA ASP A 619 13.42 -17.14 36.52
C ASP A 619 12.70 -16.39 35.35
N ASP A 620 12.36 -15.14 35.59
CA ASP A 620 11.53 -14.36 34.67
C ASP A 620 12.23 -14.09 33.32
N ASP A 621 13.56 -13.89 33.36
CA ASP A 621 14.37 -13.62 32.17
C ASP A 621 14.53 -14.88 31.33
N GLU A 622 14.83 -16.03 31.92
CA GLU A 622 14.93 -17.31 31.21
C GLU A 622 13.58 -17.72 30.62
N LEU A 623 12.50 -17.55 31.40
CA LEU A 623 11.14 -17.81 30.92
C LEU A 623 10.80 -16.96 29.68
N THR A 624 11.14 -15.67 29.72
CA THR A 624 10.92 -14.75 28.60
C THR A 624 11.73 -15.17 27.38
N ARG A 625 13.00 -15.55 27.52
CA ARG A 625 13.85 -16.01 26.43
C ARG A 625 13.31 -17.29 25.79
N LEU A 626 12.86 -18.26 26.56
CA LEU A 626 12.27 -19.48 26.04
C LEU A 626 10.94 -19.21 25.32
N CYS A 627 10.10 -18.31 25.83
CA CYS A 627 8.88 -17.88 25.13
C CYS A 627 9.18 -17.21 23.79
N PHE A 628 10.22 -16.39 23.73
CA PHE A 628 10.67 -15.74 22.49
C PHE A 628 11.12 -16.76 21.46
N ILE A 629 11.91 -17.76 21.86
CA ILE A 629 12.34 -18.86 20.99
C ILE A 629 11.13 -19.69 20.51
N THR A 630 10.17 -19.97 21.40
CA THR A 630 8.95 -20.73 21.08
C THR A 630 8.14 -20.05 19.97
N GLY A 631 8.04 -18.72 19.97
CA GLY A 631 7.34 -17.96 18.93
C GLY A 631 7.86 -18.21 17.52
N PHE A 632 9.16 -18.51 17.37
CA PHE A 632 9.71 -18.84 16.04
C PHE A 632 9.33 -20.24 15.56
N PHE A 633 9.16 -21.21 16.45
CA PHE A 633 8.64 -22.54 16.07
C PHE A 633 7.15 -22.45 15.70
N GLU A 634 6.35 -21.70 16.44
CA GLU A 634 4.97 -21.46 16.05
C GLU A 634 4.86 -20.78 14.67
N ALA A 635 5.75 -19.81 14.37
CA ALA A 635 5.78 -19.15 13.07
C ALA A 635 6.02 -20.13 11.92
N LEU A 636 6.84 -21.19 12.13
CA LEU A 636 7.00 -22.28 11.14
C LEU A 636 5.69 -23.01 10.85
N TYR A 637 4.91 -23.32 11.88
CA TYR A 637 3.60 -23.95 11.74
C TYR A 637 2.61 -23.07 10.98
N ARG A 638 2.60 -21.76 11.31
CA ARG A 638 1.68 -20.80 10.69
C ARG A 638 2.04 -20.48 9.25
N ASN A 639 3.32 -20.34 8.95
CA ASN A 639 3.80 -19.84 7.65
C ASN A 639 4.16 -20.97 6.66
N GLY A 640 4.51 -22.16 7.14
CA GLY A 640 4.90 -23.29 6.29
C GLY A 640 6.24 -23.12 5.56
N THR A 641 7.05 -22.11 5.90
CA THR A 641 8.35 -21.80 5.32
C THR A 641 9.40 -21.59 6.41
N PHE A 642 10.64 -21.99 6.14
CA PHE A 642 11.75 -21.75 7.07
C PHE A 642 12.20 -20.28 6.96
N PRO A 643 12.39 -19.57 8.08
CA PRO A 643 12.69 -18.16 8.07
C PRO A 643 14.08 -17.87 7.50
N ARG A 644 14.23 -16.70 6.85
CA ARG A 644 15.50 -16.26 6.27
C ARG A 644 16.28 -15.34 7.21
N ARG A 645 17.58 -15.32 7.08
CA ARG A 645 18.70 -14.55 7.68
C ARG A 645 18.53 -13.68 8.95
N ARG A 646 17.36 -13.19 9.33
CA ARG A 646 17.16 -12.32 10.53
C ARG A 646 16.51 -13.04 11.71
N ASN A 647 16.06 -14.26 11.53
CA ASN A 647 15.42 -15.07 12.57
C ASN A 647 16.50 -15.85 13.33
N LEU A 648 16.27 -16.02 14.61
CA LEU A 648 17.18 -16.76 15.51
C LEU A 648 17.43 -18.19 15.02
N LEU A 649 16.39 -18.88 14.55
CA LEU A 649 16.51 -20.25 14.00
C LEU A 649 17.28 -20.29 12.68
N ALA A 650 17.23 -19.23 11.86
CA ALA A 650 17.98 -19.15 10.61
C ALA A 650 19.49 -18.94 10.80
N GLN A 651 19.93 -18.58 12.00
CA GLN A 651 21.34 -18.44 12.38
C GLN A 651 21.90 -19.70 13.03
N ALA A 652 21.06 -20.70 13.33
CA ALA A 652 21.45 -21.94 13.97
C ALA A 652 22.20 -22.85 12.98
N ASP A 653 23.16 -23.61 13.52
CA ASP A 653 23.91 -24.66 12.86
C ASP A 653 23.74 -26.02 13.59
N GLU A 654 24.45 -27.05 13.14
CA GLU A 654 24.41 -28.38 13.74
C GLU A 654 25.02 -28.45 15.16
N HIS A 655 25.80 -27.44 15.56
CA HIS A 655 26.46 -27.34 16.86
C HIS A 655 25.75 -26.35 17.82
N THR A 656 24.71 -25.69 17.37
CA THR A 656 23.96 -24.74 18.18
C THR A 656 23.39 -25.42 19.40
N THR A 657 23.62 -24.85 20.58
CA THR A 657 23.10 -25.36 21.86
C THR A 657 21.90 -24.54 22.35
N LEU A 658 21.13 -25.08 23.31
CA LEU A 658 20.05 -24.32 23.91
C LEU A 658 20.56 -23.04 24.56
N ASN A 659 21.69 -23.11 25.26
CA ASN A 659 22.26 -21.93 25.93
C ASN A 659 22.69 -20.87 24.89
N SER A 660 23.27 -21.28 23.77
CA SER A 660 23.62 -20.32 22.71
C SER A 660 22.39 -19.66 22.07
N LEU A 661 21.25 -20.37 21.95
CA LEU A 661 19.98 -19.76 21.52
C LEU A 661 19.43 -18.79 22.57
N ILE A 662 19.49 -19.16 23.86
CA ILE A 662 19.05 -18.32 24.97
C ILE A 662 19.87 -17.03 25.02
N ASP A 663 21.20 -17.13 24.89
CA ASP A 663 22.13 -16.00 24.92
C ASP A 663 21.99 -15.09 23.69
N ALA A 664 21.56 -15.64 22.56
CA ALA A 664 21.31 -14.90 21.33
C ALA A 664 20.00 -14.08 21.35
N VAL A 665 19.13 -14.28 22.34
CA VAL A 665 17.92 -13.45 22.49
C VAL A 665 18.32 -12.01 22.85
N PRO A 666 17.90 -11.01 22.05
CA PRO A 666 18.30 -9.62 22.29
C PRO A 666 17.82 -9.08 23.65
N ALA A 667 18.65 -8.27 24.30
CA ALA A 667 18.34 -7.73 25.63
C ALA A 667 17.04 -6.89 25.66
N TYR A 668 16.72 -6.18 24.59
CA TYR A 668 15.49 -5.38 24.51
C TYR A 668 14.21 -6.23 24.69
N VAL A 669 14.26 -7.53 24.36
CA VAL A 669 13.12 -8.44 24.55
C VAL A 669 12.76 -8.57 26.02
N LEU A 670 13.77 -8.67 26.89
CA LEU A 670 13.56 -8.80 28.32
C LEU A 670 12.92 -7.55 28.92
N ASP A 671 13.45 -6.38 28.56
CA ASP A 671 12.92 -5.12 29.09
C ASP A 671 11.50 -4.85 28.59
N ASP A 672 11.25 -5.04 27.29
CA ASP A 672 9.93 -4.84 26.67
C ASP A 672 8.86 -5.78 27.27
N ILE A 673 9.19 -7.06 27.41
CA ILE A 673 8.23 -8.04 27.94
C ILE A 673 8.00 -7.85 29.43
N ARG A 674 9.05 -7.51 30.22
CA ARG A 674 8.90 -7.21 31.65
C ARG A 674 7.93 -6.06 31.87
N GLU A 675 8.08 -4.95 31.13
CA GLU A 675 7.17 -3.83 31.25
C GLU A 675 5.73 -4.19 30.85
N GLN A 676 5.55 -5.01 29.81
CA GLN A 676 4.21 -5.48 29.41
C GLN A 676 3.59 -6.42 30.44
N MET A 677 4.39 -7.29 31.11
CA MET A 677 3.93 -8.17 32.18
C MET A 677 3.56 -7.37 33.43
N ASP A 678 4.32 -6.34 33.78
CA ASP A 678 3.98 -5.42 34.88
C ASP A 678 2.64 -4.72 34.63
N LEU A 679 2.38 -4.28 33.40
CA LEU A 679 1.09 -3.72 32.98
C LEU A 679 -0.03 -4.76 33.04
N ALA A 680 0.23 -6.03 32.74
CA ALA A 680 -0.74 -7.12 32.77
C ALA A 680 -1.14 -7.53 34.19
N TYR A 681 -0.31 -7.22 35.22
CA TYR A 681 -0.53 -7.66 36.57
C TYR A 681 -1.93 -7.37 37.10
N ARG A 682 -2.41 -6.14 36.99
CA ARG A 682 -3.74 -5.71 37.44
C ARG A 682 -4.89 -6.23 36.55
N PRO A 683 -4.88 -6.06 35.19
CA PRO A 683 -5.96 -6.55 34.33
C PRO A 683 -6.17 -8.07 34.42
N PHE A 684 -5.08 -8.83 34.58
CA PHE A 684 -5.15 -10.28 34.63
C PHE A 684 -5.34 -10.84 36.06
N ALA A 685 -5.29 -10.02 37.13
CA ALA A 685 -5.50 -10.48 38.48
C ALA A 685 -6.85 -11.20 38.71
N PRO A 686 -7.99 -10.69 38.21
CA PRO A 686 -9.25 -11.41 38.23
C PRO A 686 -9.22 -12.75 37.51
N LEU A 687 -8.55 -12.78 36.33
CA LEU A 687 -8.44 -13.99 35.51
C LEU A 687 -7.58 -15.07 36.19
N ARG A 688 -6.48 -14.67 36.82
CA ARG A 688 -5.63 -15.58 37.60
C ARG A 688 -6.36 -16.20 38.79
N ALA A 689 -7.27 -15.46 39.40
CA ALA A 689 -8.04 -15.95 40.56
C ALA A 689 -9.12 -16.99 40.21
N LEU A 690 -9.46 -17.12 38.93
CA LEU A 690 -10.44 -18.11 38.47
C LEU A 690 -9.94 -19.54 38.62
N PRO A 691 -10.83 -20.52 38.88
CA PRO A 691 -10.48 -21.94 38.79
C PRO A 691 -9.96 -22.32 37.37
N ALA A 692 -9.05 -23.29 37.29
CA ALA A 692 -8.46 -23.72 36.02
C ALA A 692 -9.51 -24.10 34.96
N HIS A 693 -10.61 -24.72 35.34
CA HIS A 693 -11.68 -25.12 34.40
C HIS A 693 -12.46 -23.93 33.78
N GLN A 694 -12.32 -22.72 34.33
CA GLN A 694 -12.93 -21.49 33.81
C GLN A 694 -11.96 -20.65 32.99
N ARG A 695 -10.73 -21.11 32.76
CA ARG A 695 -9.69 -20.49 32.01
C ARG A 695 -9.28 -21.42 30.86
N VAL A 696 -9.25 -20.95 29.66
CA VAL A 696 -8.80 -21.71 28.48
C VAL A 696 -7.92 -20.79 27.65
N CYS A 697 -6.67 -21.21 27.43
CA CYS A 697 -5.77 -20.53 26.49
C CYS A 697 -5.76 -21.31 25.17
N GLY A 698 -5.72 -20.59 24.04
CA GLY A 698 -5.79 -21.19 22.72
C GLY A 698 -7.04 -22.02 22.45
N PRO A 699 -8.26 -21.54 22.80
CA PRO A 699 -9.48 -22.34 22.67
C PRO A 699 -9.76 -22.70 21.21
N ALA A 700 -9.93 -23.98 20.93
CA ALA A 700 -10.47 -24.49 19.67
C ALA A 700 -12.00 -24.61 19.76
N PHE A 701 -12.69 -24.17 18.73
CA PHE A 701 -14.15 -24.13 18.66
C PHE A 701 -14.72 -25.33 17.93
N ALA A 702 -15.98 -25.67 18.18
CA ALA A 702 -16.67 -26.71 17.40
C ALA A 702 -16.66 -26.40 15.89
N GLY A 703 -16.63 -25.12 15.52
CA GLY A 703 -16.51 -24.66 14.14
C GLY A 703 -15.09 -24.67 13.59
N SER A 704 -14.05 -24.89 14.42
CA SER A 704 -12.65 -24.99 13.94
C SER A 704 -12.43 -26.17 12.99
N ALA A 705 -13.30 -27.19 13.03
CA ALA A 705 -13.34 -28.25 12.03
C ALA A 705 -13.79 -27.75 10.64
N ASP A 706 -14.59 -26.68 10.57
CA ASP A 706 -15.07 -26.09 9.32
C ASP A 706 -14.15 -24.97 8.83
N VAL A 707 -13.65 -24.13 9.75
CA VAL A 707 -12.68 -23.06 9.51
C VAL A 707 -11.67 -23.06 10.63
N LYS A 708 -10.40 -23.37 10.33
CA LYS A 708 -9.33 -23.41 11.33
C LYS A 708 -9.26 -22.05 12.04
N ALA A 709 -9.48 -22.04 13.36
CA ALA A 709 -9.49 -20.84 14.19
C ALA A 709 -9.19 -21.23 15.64
N ASP A 710 -8.31 -20.46 16.25
CA ASP A 710 -7.94 -20.52 17.67
C ASP A 710 -7.88 -19.06 18.18
N ALA A 711 -8.50 -18.80 19.32
CA ALA A 711 -8.42 -17.51 19.98
C ALA A 711 -7.33 -17.52 21.07
N ASP A 712 -6.99 -16.35 21.63
CA ASP A 712 -5.91 -16.28 22.60
C ASP A 712 -6.39 -16.79 23.98
N PHE A 713 -7.49 -16.22 24.51
CA PHE A 713 -7.98 -16.58 25.85
C PHE A 713 -9.51 -16.59 25.94
N ILE A 714 -10.04 -17.50 26.76
CA ILE A 714 -11.40 -17.42 27.30
C ILE A 714 -11.34 -17.59 28.81
N ALA A 715 -11.88 -16.61 29.54
CA ALA A 715 -11.90 -16.63 31.00
C ALA A 715 -13.27 -16.13 31.51
N ASP A 716 -13.99 -16.96 32.31
CA ASP A 716 -15.34 -16.69 32.79
C ASP A 716 -16.32 -16.19 31.74
N GLY A 717 -16.29 -16.80 30.56
CA GLY A 717 -17.14 -16.40 29.41
C GLY A 717 -16.75 -15.08 28.75
N LEU A 718 -15.58 -14.52 29.04
CA LEU A 718 -14.96 -13.40 28.32
C LEU A 718 -13.95 -13.95 27.30
N LEU A 719 -14.24 -13.79 26.02
CA LEU A 719 -13.33 -14.07 24.92
C LEU A 719 -12.39 -12.88 24.73
N ILE A 720 -11.10 -13.11 24.83
CA ILE A 720 -10.06 -12.07 24.76
C ILE A 720 -9.14 -12.36 23.58
N ASP A 721 -8.90 -11.34 22.75
CA ASP A 721 -7.90 -11.35 21.69
C ASP A 721 -6.79 -10.35 22.09
N CYS A 722 -5.56 -10.83 22.28
CA CYS A 722 -4.42 -10.04 22.76
C CYS A 722 -3.78 -9.27 21.61
N LYS A 723 -3.47 -7.98 21.83
CA LYS A 723 -2.85 -7.10 20.86
C LYS A 723 -1.65 -6.36 21.46
N ALA A 724 -0.44 -6.73 21.03
CA ALA A 724 0.82 -6.10 21.45
C ALA A 724 1.20 -4.93 20.53
N ARG A 725 0.27 -4.01 20.27
CA ARG A 725 0.48 -2.90 19.36
C ARG A 725 0.94 -1.65 20.07
N THR A 726 1.94 -0.97 19.47
CA THR A 726 2.42 0.34 19.94
C THR A 726 1.47 1.46 19.57
N GLN A 727 0.59 1.25 18.57
CA GLN A 727 -0.43 2.21 18.12
C GLN A 727 -1.83 1.58 18.29
N PRO A 728 -2.46 1.74 19.47
CA PRO A 728 -3.73 1.08 19.77
C PRO A 728 -4.90 1.59 18.91
N HIS A 729 -4.84 2.82 18.37
CA HIS A 729 -5.89 3.41 17.53
C HIS A 729 -5.98 2.80 16.12
N HIS A 730 -5.04 1.94 15.73
CA HIS A 730 -5.07 1.24 14.45
C HIS A 730 -5.77 -0.13 14.53
N LEU A 731 -6.90 -0.21 15.25
CA LEU A 731 -7.76 -1.40 15.19
C LEU A 731 -8.61 -1.36 13.92
N GLY A 732 -8.34 -2.30 13.01
CA GLY A 732 -9.01 -2.37 11.72
C GLY A 732 -10.25 -3.27 11.69
N ARG A 733 -10.96 -3.22 10.56
CA ARG A 733 -12.11 -4.09 10.27
C ARG A 733 -11.78 -5.58 10.46
N LYS A 734 -10.59 -6.02 10.05
CA LYS A 734 -10.16 -7.43 10.13
C LYS A 734 -10.19 -7.94 11.57
N GLN A 735 -9.64 -7.20 12.52
CA GLN A 735 -9.55 -7.60 13.93
C GLN A 735 -10.95 -7.72 14.56
N VAL A 736 -11.84 -6.78 14.28
CA VAL A 736 -13.22 -6.84 14.76
C VAL A 736 -13.96 -8.05 14.19
N LEU A 737 -13.79 -8.33 12.90
CA LEU A 737 -14.40 -9.49 12.25
C LEU A 737 -13.75 -10.83 12.68
N GLN A 738 -12.48 -10.83 13.05
CA GLN A 738 -11.79 -11.98 13.64
C GLN A 738 -12.43 -12.34 14.99
N LEU A 739 -12.60 -11.35 15.86
CA LEU A 739 -13.26 -11.54 17.17
C LEU A 739 -14.71 -12.04 17.00
N ALA A 740 -15.46 -11.46 16.04
CA ALA A 740 -16.80 -11.94 15.69
C ALA A 740 -16.77 -13.36 15.13
N GLY A 741 -15.76 -13.71 14.35
CA GLY A 741 -15.57 -15.05 13.81
C GLY A 741 -15.39 -16.10 14.90
N TYR A 742 -14.54 -15.84 15.88
CA TYR A 742 -14.33 -16.70 17.04
C TYR A 742 -15.64 -16.93 17.79
N LEU A 743 -16.36 -15.84 18.12
CA LEU A 743 -17.67 -15.94 18.79
C LEU A 743 -18.66 -16.82 18.02
N LEU A 744 -18.68 -16.72 16.70
CA LEU A 744 -19.64 -17.44 15.86
C LEU A 744 -19.24 -18.91 15.62
N LEU A 745 -17.95 -19.27 15.70
CA LEU A 745 -17.45 -20.64 15.52
C LEU A 745 -17.69 -21.52 16.74
N ASP A 746 -18.04 -20.96 17.91
CA ASP A 746 -18.49 -21.69 19.10
C ASP A 746 -19.93 -22.19 18.91
N TYR A 747 -20.13 -23.15 17.97
CA TYR A 747 -21.47 -23.61 17.52
C TYR A 747 -22.32 -24.23 18.62
N ASP A 748 -21.69 -24.93 19.53
CA ASP A 748 -22.30 -25.67 20.61
C ASP A 748 -22.38 -24.90 21.94
N ASP A 749 -21.98 -23.63 21.91
CA ASP A 749 -21.93 -22.72 23.06
C ASP A 749 -21.10 -23.30 24.25
N ARG A 750 -20.05 -24.06 23.90
CA ARG A 750 -19.19 -24.77 24.84
C ARG A 750 -18.58 -23.84 25.89
N TYR A 751 -18.21 -22.65 25.46
CA TYR A 751 -17.51 -21.68 26.29
C TYR A 751 -18.46 -20.66 26.95
N ALA A 752 -19.76 -20.73 26.69
CA ALA A 752 -20.77 -19.82 27.22
C ALA A 752 -20.31 -18.34 27.14
N ILE A 753 -19.83 -17.91 25.97
CA ILE A 753 -19.24 -16.59 25.77
C ILE A 753 -20.30 -15.49 25.98
N ARG A 754 -20.11 -14.65 27.01
CA ARG A 754 -20.99 -13.55 27.36
C ARG A 754 -20.41 -12.19 26.99
N LYS A 755 -19.07 -12.09 26.94
CA LYS A 755 -18.32 -10.88 26.58
C LYS A 755 -17.24 -11.20 25.56
N VAL A 756 -16.90 -10.21 24.75
CA VAL A 756 -15.79 -10.27 23.80
C VAL A 756 -14.95 -9.02 23.98
N GLY A 757 -13.63 -9.13 23.81
CA GLY A 757 -12.77 -7.96 24.01
C GLY A 757 -11.36 -8.11 23.47
N PHE A 758 -10.64 -6.98 23.52
CA PHE A 758 -9.23 -6.88 23.20
C PHE A 758 -8.43 -6.57 24.47
N TYR A 759 -7.35 -7.29 24.67
CA TYR A 759 -6.34 -6.91 25.63
C TYR A 759 -5.18 -6.24 24.94
N LEU A 760 -4.91 -4.98 25.28
CA LEU A 760 -3.82 -4.17 24.76
C LEU A 760 -2.63 -4.32 25.72
N SER A 761 -1.70 -5.24 25.41
CA SER A 761 -0.63 -5.60 26.34
C SER A 761 0.33 -4.45 26.63
N ARG A 762 0.60 -3.59 25.62
CA ARG A 762 1.48 -2.43 25.76
C ARG A 762 0.88 -1.25 26.53
N GLN A 763 -0.42 -1.25 26.76
CA GLN A 763 -1.15 -0.24 27.53
C GLN A 763 -1.69 -0.80 28.85
N GLY A 764 -1.66 -2.12 29.04
CA GLY A 764 -2.26 -2.78 30.18
C GLY A 764 -3.77 -2.60 30.25
N ALA A 765 -4.46 -2.55 29.12
CA ALA A 765 -5.87 -2.22 29.04
C ALA A 765 -6.70 -3.37 28.45
N LEU A 766 -7.77 -3.75 29.15
CA LEU A 766 -8.76 -4.71 28.69
C LEU A 766 -10.05 -3.97 28.30
N ILE A 767 -10.39 -3.98 27.02
CA ILE A 767 -11.59 -3.36 26.47
C ILE A 767 -12.53 -4.47 26.04
N SER A 768 -13.75 -4.47 26.56
CA SER A 768 -14.72 -5.54 26.28
C SER A 768 -16.13 -5.03 26.13
N TRP A 769 -16.94 -5.81 25.41
CA TRP A 769 -18.34 -5.57 25.15
C TRP A 769 -19.16 -6.80 25.51
N ASP A 770 -20.35 -6.59 26.06
CA ASP A 770 -21.31 -7.68 26.19
C ASP A 770 -21.73 -8.17 24.81
N VAL A 771 -21.84 -9.47 24.61
CA VAL A 771 -22.13 -10.10 23.30
C VAL A 771 -23.38 -9.53 22.61
N PRO A 772 -24.51 -9.31 23.32
CA PRO A 772 -25.67 -8.70 22.67
C PRO A 772 -25.37 -7.29 22.11
N HIS A 773 -24.69 -6.46 22.89
CA HIS A 773 -24.30 -5.11 22.45
C HIS A 773 -23.29 -5.13 21.28
N PHE A 774 -22.29 -6.02 21.35
CA PHE A 774 -21.31 -6.21 20.27
C PHE A 774 -21.97 -6.59 18.95
N LEU A 775 -22.92 -7.55 19.01
CA LEU A 775 -23.66 -7.99 17.82
C LEU A 775 -24.59 -6.90 17.28
N ASP A 776 -25.21 -6.10 18.15
CA ASP A 776 -26.03 -4.96 17.73
C ASP A 776 -25.20 -3.90 17.00
N MET A 777 -24.04 -3.53 17.55
CA MET A 777 -23.10 -2.63 16.85
C MET A 777 -22.69 -3.17 15.49
N LEU A 778 -22.45 -4.47 15.37
CA LEU A 778 -22.13 -5.11 14.09
C LEU A 778 -23.33 -5.17 13.11
N GLY A 779 -24.52 -4.83 13.55
CA GLY A 779 -25.75 -4.83 12.74
C GLY A 779 -26.37 -6.22 12.57
N ALA A 780 -26.16 -7.11 13.54
CA ALA A 780 -26.78 -8.44 13.55
C ALA A 780 -28.31 -8.31 13.64
N ARG A 781 -29.01 -8.98 12.73
CA ARG A 781 -30.49 -8.98 12.70
C ARG A 781 -31.11 -10.22 13.37
N LYS A 782 -30.29 -11.17 13.77
CA LYS A 782 -30.70 -12.46 14.35
C LYS A 782 -29.95 -12.71 15.66
N SER A 783 -30.50 -13.56 16.51
CA SER A 783 -29.83 -13.99 17.74
C SER A 783 -28.50 -14.71 17.43
N LEU A 784 -27.59 -14.75 18.42
CA LEU A 784 -26.31 -15.44 18.31
C LEU A 784 -26.49 -16.90 17.88
N ALA A 785 -27.40 -17.64 18.52
CA ALA A 785 -27.68 -19.03 18.21
C ALA A 785 -28.15 -19.24 16.74
N HIS A 786 -29.02 -18.37 16.24
CA HIS A 786 -29.44 -18.40 14.83
C HIS A 786 -28.29 -18.08 13.89
N THR A 787 -27.44 -17.10 14.24
CA THR A 787 -26.30 -16.69 13.39
C THR A 787 -25.23 -17.77 13.36
N ARG A 788 -24.95 -18.45 14.47
CA ARG A 788 -24.07 -19.64 14.56
C ARG A 788 -24.58 -20.79 13.67
N THR A 789 -25.88 -21.09 13.77
CA THR A 789 -26.51 -22.13 12.92
C THR A 789 -26.45 -21.76 11.44
N ALA A 790 -26.71 -20.49 11.11
CA ALA A 790 -26.64 -20.01 9.74
C ALA A 790 -25.20 -20.09 9.19
N LEU A 791 -24.20 -19.74 9.99
CA LEU A 791 -22.78 -19.85 9.62
C LEU A 791 -22.39 -21.31 9.37
N ARG A 792 -22.71 -22.21 10.29
CA ARG A 792 -22.46 -23.65 10.14
C ARG A 792 -23.04 -24.20 8.84
N ASN A 793 -24.29 -23.86 8.51
CA ASN A 793 -24.95 -24.27 7.28
C ASN A 793 -24.30 -23.63 6.03
N HIS A 794 -23.87 -22.38 6.13
CA HIS A 794 -23.21 -21.69 5.04
C HIS A 794 -21.85 -22.32 4.70
N LEU A 795 -21.03 -22.62 5.70
CA LEU A 795 -19.71 -23.21 5.51
C LEU A 795 -19.80 -24.65 4.96
N ARG A 796 -20.76 -25.44 5.44
CA ARG A 796 -20.95 -26.84 4.98
C ARG A 796 -21.48 -26.96 3.56
N ARG A 797 -22.22 -25.97 3.05
CA ARG A 797 -22.71 -25.96 1.67
C ARG A 797 -21.65 -25.60 0.64
N ARG A 798 -20.53 -25.04 1.08
CA ARG A 798 -19.45 -24.56 0.21
C ARG A 798 -18.15 -25.40 0.33
N ARG A 799 -18.16 -26.46 1.12
CA ARG A 799 -17.18 -27.55 1.07
C ARG A 799 -17.51 -28.50 -0.09
#